data_506b20c3fc1283e742b78bee38417387
#
_entry.id   506b20c3fc1283e742b78bee38417387
#
_cell.length_a   1.000
_cell.length_b   1.000
_cell.length_c   1.000
_cell.angle_alpha   90.00
_cell.angle_beta   90.00
_cell.angle_gamma   90.00
#
_symmetry.space_group_name_H-M   'P 1'
#
loop_
_entity.id
_entity.type
_entity.pdbx_description
1 polymer ?
#
loop_
_entity_poly.entity_id
_entity_poly.type
_entity_poly.pdbx_seq_one_letter_code
_entity_poly.pdbx_strand_id
1 'polypeptide(L)'
;MKPIYKIRKVVVLGSGVMGSQIAAHCINAGLQVHLLDRKSKDPHQPNAIAEESIQKLVKMKPAPLANSADASRIIPGNFEDDLGVISQADWVCEVIIERLDIKQSMMKQVEQYWREGTVVSSNTSGLPIVQLAAPCGEEFQRHVIGTHFFNPPRYMTLLEIIPTSKTDPEIVERMALFCETVLGKGVVICKDTPNFIANRIGVFSMAAMLPYFFDGSFRAEEIDYLTGTLTGYSKAAAFRTADMAGLDVLAHVASNLLPAIPEDERQEVFRLPEAFRELVKRGSTGNKGGSGFYKKVNTEAGREFWSLQPDSLEYAAQKPVQFDSADEAKAKFVGAGERLRYLVAQEDRAGRFLWETQRDLLLYAANRIPEISDSVEAVDRAMRWGFNWELGPFERWDAIGVRAAAERMESEGFAVPAWVKSMLEAGVESFYEGGDVVDPRVFTGVAGFVGSTGSSGSSNSAGNTGSADASTSSFWIPCPPPAEGAILVSDLDRNGCEVFGNASAGLYDMGDGVALFAFRTKNQTLGFELVQSLEKACDIVEEQFDALVIGHDREHFSYGANLAEAGAALRAGDNDRIRDAVEGFQRVAVGLRYRPFPVVAAVAGRAFGGGVEFFLHCDRVVAHHELYCGLIELGVGLIPAGGGTKELLQRALNRVAWDEQADPLPYLKSAFKTIGLGKVSMSAWEAKQLGYLRDSDVILMNRFHLLRQAKTEAKALADQGYRPPQEPSMRLLGATGYSALNVMLYIMEEGGFVAPYDRILAQKVAKVMTGGELSELQDVPESLVLQMERDAILECMWDERTHKKMVKVLGAG
;
A
#
# COMPACT_ATOMS: atom_id res chain seq x y z
N MET A 1 24.84 9.84 -11.53
CA MET A 1 23.40 9.59 -11.83
C MET A 1 23.16 9.83 -13.30
N LYS A 2 22.66 8.83 -14.04
CA LYS A 2 22.11 9.06 -15.38
C LYS A 2 21.00 10.11 -15.27
N PRO A 3 20.84 11.06 -16.20
CA PRO A 3 19.77 12.04 -16.11
C PRO A 3 18.43 11.30 -16.13
N ILE A 4 17.61 11.52 -15.08
CA ILE A 4 16.24 10.98 -15.00
C ILE A 4 15.49 11.49 -16.24
N TYR A 5 14.97 10.57 -17.03
CA TYR A 5 14.15 10.92 -18.20
C TYR A 5 12.91 11.68 -17.69
N LYS A 6 12.81 12.95 -18.11
CA LYS A 6 11.76 13.84 -17.60
C LYS A 6 10.46 13.65 -18.38
N ILE A 7 9.73 12.58 -18.10
CA ILE A 7 8.33 12.48 -18.55
C ILE A 7 7.51 13.51 -17.77
N ARG A 8 6.93 14.47 -18.46
CA ARG A 8 6.07 15.53 -17.90
C ARG A 8 4.69 15.57 -18.52
N LYS A 9 4.58 15.26 -19.84
CA LYS A 9 3.34 15.24 -20.60
C LYS A 9 2.97 13.84 -21.00
N VAL A 10 1.78 13.42 -20.59
CA VAL A 10 1.23 12.09 -20.87
C VAL A 10 -0.05 12.24 -21.69
N VAL A 11 -0.18 11.43 -22.72
CA VAL A 11 -1.42 11.27 -23.50
C VAL A 11 -1.95 9.87 -23.23
N VAL A 12 -3.15 9.79 -22.66
CA VAL A 12 -3.85 8.52 -22.41
C VAL A 12 -4.93 8.36 -23.50
N LEU A 13 -4.86 7.27 -24.25
CA LEU A 13 -5.78 6.95 -25.33
C LEU A 13 -6.81 5.92 -24.85
N GLY A 14 -8.06 6.35 -24.70
CA GLY A 14 -9.16 5.58 -24.14
C GLY A 14 -9.52 6.04 -22.73
N SER A 15 -10.75 6.52 -22.54
CA SER A 15 -11.26 7.02 -21.24
C SER A 15 -12.15 6.01 -20.49
N GLY A 16 -11.99 4.72 -20.79
CA GLY A 16 -12.63 3.65 -20.04
C GLY A 16 -12.21 3.60 -18.57
N VAL A 17 -12.63 2.54 -17.85
CA VAL A 17 -12.35 2.37 -16.43
C VAL A 17 -10.85 2.48 -16.11
N MET A 18 -10.00 1.80 -16.87
CA MET A 18 -8.55 1.85 -16.63
C MET A 18 -7.94 3.16 -17.09
N GLY A 19 -8.23 3.63 -18.31
CA GLY A 19 -7.59 4.84 -18.85
C GLY A 19 -7.89 6.09 -18.05
N SER A 20 -9.14 6.30 -17.62
CA SER A 20 -9.48 7.43 -16.75
C SER A 20 -8.76 7.37 -15.40
N GLN A 21 -8.62 6.18 -14.81
CA GLN A 21 -7.90 6.02 -13.53
C GLN A 21 -6.37 6.13 -13.68
N ILE A 22 -5.78 5.69 -14.81
CA ILE A 22 -4.36 5.90 -15.12
C ILE A 22 -4.11 7.40 -15.29
N ALA A 23 -4.98 8.12 -16.00
CA ALA A 23 -4.90 9.57 -16.12
C ALA A 23 -4.95 10.26 -14.75
N ALA A 24 -5.88 9.83 -13.87
CA ALA A 24 -5.96 10.33 -12.50
C ALA A 24 -4.68 10.04 -11.69
N HIS A 25 -4.08 8.85 -11.84
CA HIS A 25 -2.84 8.50 -11.16
C HIS A 25 -1.66 9.35 -11.64
N CYS A 26 -1.56 9.60 -12.94
CA CYS A 26 -0.57 10.53 -13.51
C CYS A 26 -0.75 11.96 -12.96
N ILE A 27 -1.98 12.44 -12.80
CA ILE A 27 -2.25 13.75 -12.17
C ILE A 27 -1.83 13.75 -10.70
N ASN A 28 -2.09 12.67 -9.94
CA ASN A 28 -1.63 12.53 -8.55
C ASN A 28 -0.10 12.64 -8.45
N ALA A 29 0.61 12.15 -9.47
CA ALA A 29 2.06 12.23 -9.59
C ALA A 29 2.58 13.60 -10.11
N GLY A 30 1.68 14.55 -10.36
CA GLY A 30 2.03 15.92 -10.76
C GLY A 30 2.27 16.12 -12.27
N LEU A 31 1.91 15.15 -13.11
CA LEU A 31 2.10 15.21 -14.56
C LEU A 31 1.00 16.01 -15.27
N GLN A 32 1.29 16.49 -16.47
CA GLN A 32 0.29 17.06 -17.40
C GLN A 32 -0.35 15.92 -18.19
N VAL A 33 -1.68 15.84 -18.20
CA VAL A 33 -2.37 14.69 -18.79
C VAL A 33 -3.44 15.13 -19.78
N HIS A 34 -3.36 14.60 -21.00
CA HIS A 34 -4.45 14.62 -21.96
C HIS A 34 -5.13 13.25 -21.97
N LEU A 35 -6.46 13.23 -21.86
CA LEU A 35 -7.28 12.01 -21.92
C LEU A 35 -8.13 12.06 -23.17
N LEU A 36 -7.81 11.24 -24.15
CA LEU A 36 -8.49 11.20 -25.43
C LEU A 36 -9.38 9.94 -25.55
N ASP A 37 -10.54 10.11 -26.20
CA ASP A 37 -11.43 8.99 -26.54
C ASP A 37 -12.03 9.23 -27.95
N ARG A 38 -12.97 8.39 -28.34
CA ARG A 38 -13.70 8.59 -29.59
C ARG A 38 -14.46 9.92 -29.55
N LYS A 39 -14.56 10.57 -30.70
CA LYS A 39 -15.40 11.74 -30.84
C LYS A 39 -16.86 11.42 -30.51
N SER A 40 -17.50 12.30 -29.75
CA SER A 40 -18.93 12.19 -29.46
C SER A 40 -19.78 12.34 -30.72
N LYS A 41 -20.95 11.74 -30.74
CA LYS A 41 -21.93 11.93 -31.82
C LYS A 41 -22.59 13.32 -31.77
N ASP A 42 -22.51 14.02 -30.65
CA ASP A 42 -22.98 15.41 -30.52
C ASP A 42 -21.91 16.38 -31.05
N PRO A 43 -22.15 17.07 -32.16
CA PRO A 43 -21.20 18.02 -32.73
C PRO A 43 -20.91 19.22 -31.84
N HIS A 44 -21.78 19.55 -30.88
CA HIS A 44 -21.58 20.63 -29.93
C HIS A 44 -20.74 20.25 -28.73
N GLN A 45 -20.56 18.95 -28.50
CA GLN A 45 -19.77 18.38 -27.39
C GLN A 45 -18.84 17.25 -27.91
N PRO A 46 -17.86 17.55 -28.74
CA PRO A 46 -17.03 16.52 -29.40
C PRO A 46 -16.24 15.65 -28.41
N ASN A 47 -15.91 16.19 -27.22
CA ASN A 47 -15.11 15.53 -26.17
C ASN A 47 -15.95 14.95 -25.04
N ALA A 48 -17.28 14.90 -25.15
CA ALA A 48 -18.20 14.50 -24.07
C ALA A 48 -17.83 13.14 -23.44
N ILE A 49 -17.33 12.17 -24.22
CA ILE A 49 -16.95 10.84 -23.70
C ILE A 49 -15.82 10.96 -22.68
N ALA A 50 -14.79 11.69 -22.99
CA ALA A 50 -13.66 11.93 -22.07
C ALA A 50 -14.09 12.79 -20.86
N GLU A 51 -14.88 13.85 -21.10
CA GLU A 51 -15.38 14.73 -20.04
C GLU A 51 -16.26 14.00 -19.02
N GLU A 52 -17.21 13.16 -19.49
CA GLU A 52 -18.05 12.34 -18.61
C GLU A 52 -17.23 11.36 -17.77
N SER A 53 -16.17 10.78 -18.36
CA SER A 53 -15.27 9.87 -17.65
C SER A 53 -14.50 10.61 -16.54
N ILE A 54 -14.03 11.84 -16.80
CA ILE A 54 -13.39 12.69 -15.79
C ILE A 54 -14.37 13.04 -14.66
N GLN A 55 -15.62 13.38 -14.98
CA GLN A 55 -16.64 13.66 -13.98
C GLN A 55 -16.96 12.45 -13.09
N LYS A 56 -16.92 11.24 -13.65
CA LYS A 56 -17.13 9.99 -12.90
C LYS A 56 -16.01 9.74 -11.88
N LEU A 57 -14.75 10.11 -12.17
CA LEU A 57 -13.61 9.95 -11.25
C LEU A 57 -13.86 10.60 -9.89
N VAL A 58 -14.49 11.77 -9.87
CA VAL A 58 -14.76 12.53 -8.62
C VAL A 58 -15.71 11.78 -7.68
N LYS A 59 -16.59 10.95 -8.24
CA LYS A 59 -17.62 10.20 -7.49
C LYS A 59 -17.23 8.75 -7.22
N MET A 60 -16.17 8.26 -7.85
CA MET A 60 -15.75 6.87 -7.76
C MET A 60 -15.25 6.51 -6.36
N LYS A 61 -15.49 5.27 -5.94
CA LYS A 61 -14.98 4.70 -4.68
C LYS A 61 -14.41 3.32 -4.95
N PRO A 62 -13.17 3.06 -4.52
CA PRO A 62 -12.23 4.00 -3.86
C PRO A 62 -11.84 5.18 -4.79
N ALA A 63 -11.47 6.32 -4.20
CA ALA A 63 -11.22 7.55 -4.93
C ALA A 63 -9.94 7.47 -5.79
N PRO A 64 -9.99 7.63 -7.13
CA PRO A 64 -8.80 7.58 -7.98
C PRO A 64 -7.90 8.81 -7.83
N LEU A 65 -8.48 9.96 -7.50
CA LEU A 65 -7.77 11.22 -7.26
C LEU A 65 -7.44 11.39 -5.78
N ALA A 66 -6.23 11.81 -5.47
CA ALA A 66 -5.81 12.17 -4.12
C ALA A 66 -6.51 13.46 -3.63
N ASN A 67 -6.81 14.36 -4.55
CA ASN A 67 -7.64 15.54 -4.35
C ASN A 67 -8.65 15.63 -5.49
N SER A 68 -9.94 15.62 -5.20
CA SER A 68 -11.00 15.64 -6.20
C SER A 68 -10.98 16.89 -7.10
N ALA A 69 -10.46 18.03 -6.61
CA ALA A 69 -10.30 19.25 -7.39
C ALA A 69 -9.32 19.09 -8.57
N ASP A 70 -8.37 18.15 -8.47
CA ASP A 70 -7.39 17.90 -9.52
C ASP A 70 -7.98 17.26 -10.79
N ALA A 71 -9.25 16.83 -10.76
CA ALA A 71 -9.99 16.41 -11.95
C ALA A 71 -9.95 17.47 -13.07
N SER A 72 -9.99 18.76 -12.71
CA SER A 72 -9.93 19.88 -13.64
C SER A 72 -8.60 20.05 -14.38
N ARG A 73 -7.54 19.35 -13.92
CA ARG A 73 -6.22 19.37 -14.52
C ARG A 73 -6.07 18.34 -15.66
N ILE A 74 -7.01 17.38 -15.79
CA ILE A 74 -7.05 16.42 -16.90
C ILE A 74 -7.68 17.14 -18.09
N ILE A 75 -6.96 17.20 -19.21
CA ILE A 75 -7.42 17.86 -20.44
C ILE A 75 -8.13 16.82 -21.31
N PRO A 76 -9.48 16.94 -21.49
CA PRO A 76 -10.22 16.04 -22.35
C PRO A 76 -9.99 16.36 -23.84
N GLY A 77 -10.07 15.32 -24.68
CA GLY A 77 -10.00 15.46 -26.13
C GLY A 77 -10.56 14.24 -26.86
N ASN A 78 -10.45 14.23 -28.19
CA ASN A 78 -10.89 13.11 -29.02
C ASN A 78 -9.85 12.69 -30.07
N PHE A 79 -10.02 11.46 -30.59
CA PHE A 79 -9.07 10.88 -31.55
C PHE A 79 -9.08 11.55 -32.93
N GLU A 80 -10.17 12.23 -33.31
CA GLU A 80 -10.28 12.85 -34.64
C GLU A 80 -9.64 14.24 -34.68
N ASP A 81 -9.83 15.04 -33.65
CA ASP A 81 -9.43 16.45 -33.66
C ASP A 81 -8.10 16.68 -32.88
N ASP A 82 -7.79 15.84 -31.86
CA ASP A 82 -6.78 16.16 -30.86
C ASP A 82 -5.54 15.24 -30.86
N LEU A 83 -5.46 14.24 -31.77
CA LEU A 83 -4.28 13.34 -31.81
C LEU A 83 -2.95 14.08 -32.05
N GLY A 84 -2.98 15.28 -32.62
CA GLY A 84 -1.81 16.11 -32.81
C GLY A 84 -1.04 16.45 -31.53
N VAL A 85 -1.68 16.37 -30.36
CA VAL A 85 -1.03 16.57 -29.05
C VAL A 85 0.07 15.57 -28.76
N ILE A 86 0.06 14.38 -29.40
CA ILE A 86 1.08 13.34 -29.29
C ILE A 86 2.46 13.87 -29.66
N SER A 87 2.56 14.82 -30.61
CA SER A 87 3.82 15.43 -31.00
C SER A 87 4.52 16.21 -29.88
N GLN A 88 3.81 16.49 -28.78
CA GLN A 88 4.35 17.16 -27.60
C GLN A 88 4.43 16.22 -26.38
N ALA A 89 3.99 14.97 -26.52
CA ALA A 89 4.00 14.01 -25.44
C ALA A 89 5.39 13.44 -25.20
N ASP A 90 5.67 13.13 -23.94
CA ASP A 90 6.84 12.35 -23.54
C ASP A 90 6.47 10.86 -23.39
N TRP A 91 5.19 10.57 -23.08
CA TRP A 91 4.65 9.23 -22.98
C TRP A 91 3.20 9.18 -23.50
N VAL A 92 2.93 8.17 -24.34
CA VAL A 92 1.58 7.83 -24.82
C VAL A 92 1.20 6.48 -24.23
N CYS A 93 0.10 6.42 -23.49
CA CYS A 93 -0.44 5.19 -22.88
C CYS A 93 -1.75 4.80 -23.59
N GLU A 94 -1.74 3.71 -24.35
CA GLU A 94 -2.91 3.18 -25.03
C GLU A 94 -3.70 2.28 -24.10
N VAL A 95 -5.00 2.55 -23.94
CA VAL A 95 -5.94 1.88 -23.03
C VAL A 95 -7.31 1.69 -23.68
N ILE A 96 -7.34 1.52 -25.02
CA ILE A 96 -8.59 1.29 -25.76
C ILE A 96 -9.05 -0.18 -25.65
N ILE A 97 -10.16 -0.50 -26.33
CA ILE A 97 -10.76 -1.84 -26.31
C ILE A 97 -9.74 -2.94 -26.69
N GLU A 98 -9.86 -4.11 -26.02
CA GLU A 98 -8.94 -5.26 -26.15
C GLU A 98 -9.21 -6.04 -27.46
N ARG A 99 -8.88 -5.41 -28.58
CA ARG A 99 -8.97 -5.98 -29.93
C ARG A 99 -7.72 -5.61 -30.73
N LEU A 100 -7.01 -6.64 -31.22
CA LEU A 100 -5.72 -6.48 -31.91
C LEU A 100 -5.83 -5.56 -33.13
N ASP A 101 -6.84 -5.75 -33.97
CA ASP A 101 -7.06 -4.97 -35.20
C ASP A 101 -7.26 -3.48 -34.92
N ILE A 102 -8.03 -3.17 -33.85
CA ILE A 102 -8.30 -1.78 -33.44
C ILE A 102 -7.04 -1.15 -32.85
N LYS A 103 -6.31 -1.88 -31.98
CA LYS A 103 -5.07 -1.40 -31.37
C LYS A 103 -3.98 -1.17 -32.44
N GLN A 104 -3.83 -2.05 -33.43
CA GLN A 104 -2.92 -1.86 -34.54
C GLN A 104 -3.25 -0.62 -35.38
N SER A 105 -4.54 -0.39 -35.66
CA SER A 105 -4.99 0.83 -36.34
C SER A 105 -4.66 2.09 -35.54
N MET A 106 -4.85 2.05 -34.20
CA MET A 106 -4.50 3.17 -33.31
C MET A 106 -2.98 3.41 -33.30
N MET A 107 -2.16 2.35 -33.20
CA MET A 107 -0.69 2.50 -33.23
C MET A 107 -0.21 3.20 -34.51
N LYS A 108 -0.81 2.88 -35.66
CA LYS A 108 -0.54 3.59 -36.93
C LYS A 108 -0.92 5.07 -36.90
N GLN A 109 -2.01 5.40 -36.22
CA GLN A 109 -2.41 6.81 -36.07
C GLN A 109 -1.46 7.54 -35.11
N VAL A 110 -1.05 6.90 -34.02
CA VAL A 110 -0.06 7.44 -33.09
C VAL A 110 1.26 7.72 -33.79
N GLU A 111 1.74 6.78 -34.62
CA GLU A 111 2.99 6.89 -35.38
C GLU A 111 3.04 8.16 -36.25
N GLN A 112 1.91 8.61 -36.82
CA GLN A 112 1.83 9.81 -37.64
C GLN A 112 2.21 11.10 -36.91
N TYR A 113 1.98 11.15 -35.59
CA TYR A 113 2.26 12.31 -34.75
C TYR A 113 3.41 12.05 -33.77
N TRP A 114 3.94 10.80 -33.75
CA TRP A 114 5.02 10.41 -32.88
C TRP A 114 6.33 11.16 -33.23
N ARG A 115 7.11 11.44 -32.22
CA ARG A 115 8.49 11.97 -32.39
C ARG A 115 9.48 11.07 -31.66
N GLU A 116 10.69 11.01 -32.16
CA GLU A 116 11.80 10.29 -31.51
C GLU A 116 11.93 10.70 -30.01
N GLY A 117 12.11 9.69 -29.17
CA GLY A 117 12.20 9.86 -27.70
C GLY A 117 10.86 9.84 -26.96
N THR A 118 9.71 9.89 -27.65
CA THR A 118 8.41 9.64 -27.01
C THR A 118 8.20 8.14 -26.80
N VAL A 119 7.97 7.72 -25.57
CA VAL A 119 7.63 6.33 -25.26
C VAL A 119 6.16 6.06 -25.58
N VAL A 120 5.87 4.95 -26.24
CA VAL A 120 4.49 4.50 -26.50
C VAL A 120 4.26 3.19 -25.77
N SER A 121 3.19 3.11 -24.99
CA SER A 121 2.87 1.88 -24.28
C SER A 121 1.43 1.47 -24.46
N SER A 122 1.17 0.17 -24.30
CA SER A 122 -0.19 -0.37 -24.21
C SER A 122 -0.44 -0.96 -22.83
N ASN A 123 -1.64 -0.73 -22.30
CA ASN A 123 -2.12 -1.34 -21.05
C ASN A 123 -2.93 -2.62 -21.34
N THR A 124 -2.68 -3.30 -22.43
CA THR A 124 -3.31 -4.60 -22.73
C THR A 124 -3.02 -5.59 -21.60
N SER A 125 -3.98 -6.47 -21.31
CA SER A 125 -3.83 -7.49 -20.28
C SER A 125 -3.35 -8.84 -20.80
N GLY A 126 -3.27 -9.04 -22.14
CA GLY A 126 -2.93 -10.34 -22.67
C GLY A 126 -2.64 -10.42 -24.16
N LEU A 127 -2.81 -9.32 -24.92
CA LEU A 127 -2.40 -9.29 -26.32
C LEU A 127 -0.88 -9.11 -26.43
N PRO A 128 -0.19 -9.84 -27.32
CA PRO A 128 1.25 -9.71 -27.48
C PRO A 128 1.65 -8.28 -27.92
N ILE A 129 2.51 -7.63 -27.14
CA ILE A 129 2.92 -6.24 -27.41
C ILE A 129 3.61 -6.10 -28.76
N VAL A 130 4.44 -7.09 -29.12
CA VAL A 130 5.13 -7.11 -30.42
C VAL A 130 4.14 -7.08 -31.61
N GLN A 131 2.95 -7.68 -31.47
CA GLN A 131 1.94 -7.68 -32.52
C GLN A 131 1.21 -6.34 -32.63
N LEU A 132 1.06 -5.58 -31.55
CA LEU A 132 0.38 -4.29 -31.57
C LEU A 132 1.08 -3.29 -32.49
N ALA A 133 2.42 -3.24 -32.44
CA ALA A 133 3.23 -2.35 -33.24
C ALA A 133 3.72 -2.95 -34.55
N ALA A 134 3.43 -4.21 -34.85
CA ALA A 134 3.91 -4.91 -36.05
C ALA A 134 3.65 -4.15 -37.37
N PRO A 135 2.51 -3.44 -37.56
CA PRO A 135 2.30 -2.69 -38.81
C PRO A 135 3.06 -1.34 -38.90
N CYS A 136 3.75 -0.90 -37.84
CA CYS A 136 4.47 0.36 -37.75
C CYS A 136 5.95 0.23 -38.18
N GLY A 137 6.62 1.36 -38.41
CA GLY A 137 8.04 1.41 -38.75
C GLY A 137 8.98 0.94 -37.64
N GLU A 138 10.16 0.49 -37.97
CA GLU A 138 11.13 -0.10 -37.04
C GLU A 138 11.52 0.86 -35.92
N GLU A 139 11.74 2.12 -36.21
CA GLU A 139 12.12 3.12 -35.20
C GLU A 139 11.00 3.35 -34.21
N PHE A 140 9.75 3.39 -34.63
CA PHE A 140 8.60 3.46 -33.75
C PHE A 140 8.52 2.21 -32.85
N GLN A 141 8.70 1.01 -33.43
CA GLN A 141 8.64 -0.25 -32.68
C GLN A 141 9.68 -0.33 -31.56
N ARG A 142 10.84 0.31 -31.71
CA ARG A 142 11.89 0.39 -30.67
C ARG A 142 11.46 1.17 -29.43
N HIS A 143 10.45 2.05 -29.56
CA HIS A 143 9.91 2.86 -28.48
C HIS A 143 8.57 2.33 -27.92
N VAL A 144 8.14 1.14 -28.36
CA VAL A 144 6.90 0.51 -27.90
C VAL A 144 7.19 -0.50 -26.80
N ILE A 145 6.37 -0.46 -25.74
CA ILE A 145 6.47 -1.30 -24.55
C ILE A 145 5.08 -1.60 -23.97
N GLY A 146 4.90 -2.67 -23.23
CA GLY A 146 3.72 -2.87 -22.38
C GLY A 146 3.88 -2.18 -21.04
N THR A 147 2.82 -1.54 -20.55
CA THR A 147 2.73 -1.02 -19.16
C THR A 147 1.40 -1.45 -18.57
N HIS A 148 1.37 -2.63 -17.96
CA HIS A 148 0.15 -3.24 -17.47
C HIS A 148 -0.11 -2.83 -16.02
N PHE A 149 -1.06 -1.91 -15.83
CA PHE A 149 -1.54 -1.44 -14.53
C PHE A 149 -2.62 -2.37 -13.99
N PHE A 150 -2.67 -2.51 -12.68
CA PHE A 150 -3.72 -3.23 -11.97
C PHE A 150 -4.79 -2.30 -11.41
N ASN A 151 -6.04 -2.76 -11.41
CA ASN A 151 -7.19 -1.96 -10.98
C ASN A 151 -7.40 -2.07 -9.45
N PRO A 152 -7.49 -0.95 -8.70
CA PRO A 152 -7.38 0.45 -9.15
C PRO A 152 -5.92 0.93 -9.22
N PRO A 153 -5.49 1.64 -10.29
CA PRO A 153 -4.11 2.08 -10.49
C PRO A 153 -3.50 2.87 -9.32
N ARG A 154 -4.28 3.66 -8.60
CA ARG A 154 -3.82 4.41 -7.43
C ARG A 154 -3.35 3.50 -6.29
N TYR A 155 -4.04 2.40 -6.04
CA TYR A 155 -3.88 1.57 -4.84
C TYR A 155 -3.04 0.31 -5.07
N MET A 156 -3.08 -0.22 -6.30
CA MET A 156 -2.31 -1.43 -6.63
C MET A 156 -0.85 -1.07 -6.87
N THR A 157 0.03 -1.75 -6.15
CA THR A 157 1.47 -1.49 -6.22
C THR A 157 2.07 -1.96 -7.53
N LEU A 158 1.62 -3.12 -8.06
CA LEU A 158 2.20 -3.73 -9.27
C LEU A 158 2.02 -2.87 -10.50
N LEU A 159 3.12 -2.75 -11.25
CA LEU A 159 3.13 -2.40 -12.66
C LEU A 159 4.02 -3.39 -13.39
N GLU A 160 3.46 -4.17 -14.29
CA GLU A 160 4.22 -5.01 -15.19
C GLU A 160 4.73 -4.18 -16.38
N ILE A 161 6.03 -4.25 -16.64
CA ILE A 161 6.66 -3.68 -17.83
C ILE A 161 7.03 -4.82 -18.77
N ILE A 162 6.51 -4.76 -19.98
CA ILE A 162 6.65 -5.82 -20.97
C ILE A 162 7.40 -5.30 -22.20
N PRO A 163 8.74 -5.48 -22.27
CA PRO A 163 9.50 -5.19 -23.45
C PRO A 163 9.22 -6.23 -24.54
N THR A 164 9.33 -5.81 -25.80
CA THR A 164 9.35 -6.72 -26.95
C THR A 164 10.79 -7.04 -27.35
N SER A 165 10.96 -8.00 -28.26
CA SER A 165 12.29 -8.27 -28.86
C SER A 165 12.89 -7.10 -29.64
N LYS A 166 12.10 -6.05 -29.91
CA LYS A 166 12.50 -4.85 -30.64
C LYS A 166 12.67 -3.62 -29.75
N THR A 167 12.10 -3.65 -28.56
CA THR A 167 12.16 -2.50 -27.63
C THR A 167 13.60 -2.18 -27.25
N ASP A 168 13.96 -0.91 -27.35
CA ASP A 168 15.28 -0.45 -26.92
C ASP A 168 15.45 -0.66 -25.40
N PRO A 169 16.53 -1.33 -24.95
CA PRO A 169 16.78 -1.54 -23.52
C PRO A 169 16.80 -0.25 -22.69
N GLU A 170 17.26 0.87 -23.28
CA GLU A 170 17.25 2.17 -22.59
C GLU A 170 15.82 2.64 -22.30
N ILE A 171 14.85 2.35 -23.16
CA ILE A 171 13.43 2.67 -22.93
C ILE A 171 12.90 1.85 -21.74
N VAL A 172 13.28 0.57 -21.66
CA VAL A 172 12.89 -0.30 -20.53
C VAL A 172 13.41 0.25 -19.22
N GLU A 173 14.71 0.53 -19.13
CA GLU A 173 15.34 1.09 -17.92
C GLU A 173 14.70 2.43 -17.50
N ARG A 174 14.48 3.32 -18.46
CA ARG A 174 13.88 4.65 -18.23
C ARG A 174 12.45 4.55 -17.74
N MET A 175 11.62 3.70 -18.37
CA MET A 175 10.24 3.51 -17.96
C MET A 175 10.15 2.82 -16.60
N ALA A 176 11.00 1.83 -16.32
CA ALA A 176 11.06 1.20 -15.01
C ALA A 176 11.38 2.22 -13.93
N LEU A 177 12.44 3.00 -14.09
CA LEU A 177 12.84 4.04 -13.13
C LEU A 177 11.75 5.13 -12.98
N PHE A 178 11.12 5.56 -14.07
CA PHE A 178 10.04 6.55 -14.05
C PHE A 178 8.82 6.02 -13.29
N CYS A 179 8.38 4.80 -13.62
CA CYS A 179 7.22 4.19 -12.97
C CYS A 179 7.47 3.92 -11.49
N GLU A 180 8.71 3.55 -11.13
CA GLU A 180 9.10 3.36 -9.73
C GLU A 180 9.16 4.69 -8.98
N THR A 181 9.89 5.68 -9.49
CA THR A 181 10.19 6.90 -8.73
C THR A 181 9.08 7.94 -8.77
N VAL A 182 8.44 8.14 -9.94
CA VAL A 182 7.43 9.18 -10.16
C VAL A 182 6.02 8.66 -9.94
N LEU A 183 5.69 7.47 -10.49
CA LEU A 183 4.36 6.89 -10.31
C LEU A 183 4.22 6.07 -9.03
N GLY A 184 5.32 5.78 -8.31
CA GLY A 184 5.31 5.06 -7.05
C GLY A 184 4.95 3.59 -7.18
N LYS A 185 5.26 2.97 -8.32
CA LYS A 185 4.93 1.57 -8.59
C LYS A 185 6.04 0.62 -8.13
N GLY A 186 5.65 -0.58 -7.76
CA GLY A 186 6.52 -1.74 -7.74
C GLY A 186 6.60 -2.31 -9.16
N VAL A 187 7.74 -2.15 -9.79
CA VAL A 187 7.94 -2.55 -11.18
C VAL A 187 8.41 -3.99 -11.26
N VAL A 188 7.77 -4.77 -12.13
CA VAL A 188 8.19 -6.13 -12.49
C VAL A 188 8.36 -6.19 -14.01
N ILE A 189 9.56 -6.62 -14.45
CA ILE A 189 9.82 -6.83 -15.87
C ILE A 189 9.31 -8.21 -16.26
N CYS A 190 8.40 -8.28 -17.24
CA CYS A 190 7.77 -9.51 -17.73
C CYS A 190 8.20 -9.80 -19.15
N LYS A 191 8.14 -11.06 -19.56
CA LYS A 191 8.24 -11.43 -20.97
C LYS A 191 6.91 -11.16 -21.70
N ASP A 192 6.98 -10.89 -23.01
CA ASP A 192 5.80 -10.68 -23.88
C ASP A 192 5.11 -12.02 -24.18
N THR A 193 4.51 -12.59 -23.15
CA THR A 193 3.81 -13.88 -23.15
C THR A 193 2.34 -13.71 -22.77
N PRO A 194 1.44 -14.62 -23.13
CA PRO A 194 0.00 -14.49 -22.83
C PRO A 194 -0.27 -14.26 -21.34
N ASN A 195 -0.92 -13.14 -21.03
CA ASN A 195 -1.30 -12.68 -19.67
C ASN A 195 -0.12 -12.44 -18.72
N PHE A 196 1.09 -12.32 -19.24
CA PHE A 196 2.32 -11.93 -18.51
C PHE A 196 2.58 -12.81 -17.26
N ILE A 197 2.84 -12.23 -16.09
CA ILE A 197 3.07 -12.99 -14.85
C ILE A 197 1.82 -13.03 -13.98
N ALA A 198 1.35 -11.87 -13.50
CA ALA A 198 0.36 -11.84 -12.44
C ALA A 198 -1.00 -12.42 -12.86
N ASN A 199 -1.50 -12.08 -14.05
CA ASN A 199 -2.75 -12.65 -14.54
C ASN A 199 -2.62 -14.14 -14.86
N ARG A 200 -1.46 -14.58 -15.39
CA ARG A 200 -1.22 -16.00 -15.69
C ARG A 200 -1.32 -16.86 -14.43
N ILE A 201 -0.59 -16.49 -13.37
CA ILE A 201 -0.54 -17.22 -12.10
C ILE A 201 -1.82 -17.01 -11.29
N GLY A 202 -2.31 -15.78 -11.21
CA GLY A 202 -3.49 -15.43 -10.40
C GLY A 202 -4.78 -16.05 -10.90
N VAL A 203 -5.01 -16.03 -12.23
CA VAL A 203 -6.18 -16.68 -12.84
C VAL A 203 -6.09 -18.21 -12.72
N PHE A 204 -4.88 -18.79 -12.88
CA PHE A 204 -4.68 -20.23 -12.62
C PHE A 204 -5.08 -20.58 -11.19
N SER A 205 -4.55 -19.86 -10.20
CA SER A 205 -4.85 -20.12 -8.78
C SER A 205 -6.35 -20.07 -8.48
N MET A 206 -7.08 -19.09 -9.01
CA MET A 206 -8.52 -18.97 -8.83
C MET A 206 -9.30 -20.06 -9.56
N ALA A 207 -8.93 -20.35 -10.81
CA ALA A 207 -9.59 -21.35 -11.63
C ALA A 207 -9.43 -22.78 -11.06
N ALA A 208 -8.28 -23.11 -10.48
CA ALA A 208 -8.01 -24.39 -9.82
C ALA A 208 -8.91 -24.65 -8.59
N MET A 209 -9.45 -23.59 -7.97
CA MET A 209 -10.37 -23.73 -6.82
C MET A 209 -11.84 -23.90 -7.22
N LEU A 210 -12.23 -23.54 -8.46
CA LEU A 210 -13.62 -23.60 -8.90
C LEU A 210 -14.24 -25.01 -8.85
N PRO A 211 -13.53 -26.09 -9.22
CA PRO A 211 -14.09 -27.44 -9.10
C PRO A 211 -14.57 -27.77 -7.69
N TYR A 212 -13.79 -27.44 -6.65
CA TYR A 212 -14.16 -27.72 -5.25
C TYR A 212 -15.41 -26.96 -4.77
N PHE A 213 -15.69 -25.82 -5.40
CA PHE A 213 -16.94 -25.09 -5.16
C PHE A 213 -18.11 -25.72 -5.91
N PHE A 214 -17.96 -25.94 -7.23
CA PHE A 214 -19.07 -26.37 -8.07
C PHE A 214 -19.45 -27.85 -7.93
N ASP A 215 -18.55 -28.69 -7.36
CA ASP A 215 -18.89 -30.06 -6.98
C ASP A 215 -19.55 -30.16 -5.58
N GLY A 216 -19.68 -29.02 -4.88
CA GLY A 216 -20.27 -28.94 -3.56
C GLY A 216 -19.37 -29.38 -2.42
N SER A 217 -18.09 -29.69 -2.67
CA SER A 217 -17.13 -30.09 -1.63
C SER A 217 -16.84 -28.98 -0.64
N PHE A 218 -16.87 -27.72 -1.10
CA PHE A 218 -16.67 -26.52 -0.28
C PHE A 218 -17.68 -25.43 -0.63
N ARG A 219 -18.10 -24.68 0.39
CA ARG A 219 -18.87 -23.45 0.23
C ARG A 219 -17.93 -22.28 -0.08
N ALA A 220 -18.45 -21.19 -0.67
CA ALA A 220 -17.65 -20.02 -1.01
C ALA A 220 -16.94 -19.43 0.21
N GLU A 221 -17.64 -19.31 1.36
CA GLU A 221 -17.08 -18.80 2.59
C GLU A 221 -16.03 -19.72 3.23
N GLU A 222 -16.07 -21.02 2.98
CA GLU A 222 -15.06 -21.97 3.44
C GLU A 222 -13.75 -21.83 2.64
N ILE A 223 -13.88 -21.71 1.29
CA ILE A 223 -12.72 -21.45 0.42
C ILE A 223 -12.07 -20.12 0.81
N ASP A 224 -12.84 -19.06 0.95
CA ASP A 224 -12.31 -17.75 1.32
C ASP A 224 -11.68 -17.73 2.71
N TYR A 225 -12.20 -18.49 3.68
CA TYR A 225 -11.57 -18.62 4.98
C TYR A 225 -10.19 -19.28 4.90
N LEU A 226 -10.07 -20.34 4.10
CA LEU A 226 -8.81 -21.08 3.92
C LEU A 226 -7.81 -20.33 3.02
N THR A 227 -8.29 -19.54 2.05
CA THR A 227 -7.47 -18.78 1.08
C THR A 227 -7.41 -17.29 1.38
N GLY A 228 -7.55 -16.92 2.64
CA GLY A 228 -7.36 -15.55 3.14
C GLY A 228 -6.04 -15.37 3.87
N THR A 229 -6.03 -14.46 4.85
CA THR A 229 -4.85 -14.16 5.69
C THR A 229 -4.38 -15.35 6.54
N LEU A 230 -5.20 -16.39 6.68
CA LEU A 230 -4.81 -17.63 7.36
C LEU A 230 -3.57 -18.25 6.73
N THR A 231 -3.53 -18.27 5.41
CA THR A 231 -2.50 -18.95 4.59
C THR A 231 -1.72 -17.99 3.68
N GLY A 232 -1.67 -16.70 4.02
CA GLY A 232 -0.87 -15.71 3.30
C GLY A 232 -1.43 -15.26 1.93
N TYR A 233 -2.75 -15.45 1.69
CA TYR A 233 -3.45 -14.74 0.61
C TYR A 233 -3.88 -13.35 1.07
N SER A 234 -4.50 -12.60 0.15
CA SER A 234 -5.03 -11.27 0.47
C SER A 234 -6.13 -11.33 1.53
N LYS A 235 -6.36 -10.22 2.22
CA LYS A 235 -7.50 -10.09 3.17
C LYS A 235 -8.86 -10.32 2.50
N ALA A 236 -8.96 -10.06 1.19
CA ALA A 236 -10.17 -10.29 0.43
C ALA A 236 -10.40 -11.78 0.13
N ALA A 237 -9.37 -12.63 0.28
CA ALA A 237 -9.40 -14.05 -0.10
C ALA A 237 -9.65 -14.28 -1.61
N ALA A 238 -9.81 -15.54 -2.06
CA ALA A 238 -9.84 -15.87 -3.48
C ALA A 238 -11.13 -15.41 -4.18
N PHE A 239 -12.30 -15.83 -3.68
CA PHE A 239 -13.57 -15.57 -4.35
C PHE A 239 -14.08 -14.14 -4.20
N ARG A 240 -13.82 -13.51 -3.06
CA ARG A 240 -14.07 -12.06 -2.92
C ARG A 240 -13.17 -11.22 -3.81
N THR A 241 -11.91 -11.63 -4.04
CA THR A 241 -11.02 -10.99 -5.01
C THR A 241 -11.57 -11.16 -6.44
N ALA A 242 -12.08 -12.34 -6.79
CA ALA A 242 -12.75 -12.55 -8.07
C ALA A 242 -13.98 -11.64 -8.25
N ASP A 243 -14.82 -11.49 -7.21
CA ASP A 243 -15.97 -10.57 -7.23
C ASP A 243 -15.54 -9.10 -7.35
N MET A 244 -14.39 -8.72 -6.80
CA MET A 244 -13.86 -7.36 -6.92
C MET A 244 -13.31 -7.08 -8.32
N ALA A 245 -12.58 -8.03 -8.90
CA ALA A 245 -12.03 -7.94 -10.26
C ALA A 245 -13.14 -8.00 -11.31
N GLY A 246 -14.13 -8.82 -11.07
CA GLY A 246 -15.24 -9.12 -11.95
C GLY A 246 -15.15 -10.52 -12.56
N LEU A 247 -16.20 -11.33 -12.37
CA LEU A 247 -16.25 -12.71 -12.89
C LEU A 247 -16.21 -12.76 -14.41
N ASP A 248 -16.76 -11.76 -15.09
CA ASP A 248 -16.65 -11.61 -16.55
C ASP A 248 -15.22 -11.32 -17.00
N VAL A 249 -14.43 -10.59 -16.20
CA VAL A 249 -12.99 -10.37 -16.48
C VAL A 249 -12.25 -11.69 -16.35
N LEU A 250 -12.50 -12.46 -15.27
CA LEU A 250 -11.91 -13.79 -15.08
C LEU A 250 -12.27 -14.71 -16.25
N ALA A 251 -13.55 -14.73 -16.66
CA ALA A 251 -14.01 -15.51 -17.81
C ALA A 251 -13.31 -15.09 -19.11
N HIS A 252 -13.19 -13.80 -19.34
CA HIS A 252 -12.55 -13.27 -20.55
C HIS A 252 -11.05 -13.63 -20.62
N VAL A 253 -10.33 -13.44 -19.51
CA VAL A 253 -8.91 -13.78 -19.41
C VAL A 253 -8.69 -15.27 -19.66
N ALA A 254 -9.45 -16.14 -18.98
CA ALA A 254 -9.35 -17.59 -19.16
C ALA A 254 -9.68 -18.04 -20.60
N SER A 255 -10.72 -17.44 -21.20
CA SER A 255 -11.13 -17.78 -22.58
C SER A 255 -10.11 -17.36 -23.63
N ASN A 256 -9.45 -16.21 -23.42
CA ASN A 256 -8.39 -15.73 -24.33
C ASN A 256 -7.08 -16.51 -24.14
N LEU A 257 -6.81 -16.93 -22.92
CA LEU A 257 -5.60 -17.65 -22.58
C LEU A 257 -5.60 -19.06 -23.16
N LEU A 258 -6.73 -19.77 -23.06
CA LEU A 258 -6.86 -21.16 -23.49
C LEU A 258 -6.33 -21.44 -24.92
N PRO A 259 -6.69 -20.69 -25.97
CA PRO A 259 -6.13 -20.90 -27.31
C PRO A 259 -4.69 -20.34 -27.48
N ALA A 260 -4.25 -19.47 -26.60
CA ALA A 260 -2.93 -18.83 -26.69
C ALA A 260 -1.80 -19.67 -26.07
N ILE A 261 -2.14 -20.72 -25.32
CA ILE A 261 -1.18 -21.58 -24.61
C ILE A 261 -1.41 -23.08 -24.92
N PRO A 262 -1.40 -23.50 -26.21
CA PRO A 262 -1.74 -24.88 -26.59
C PRO A 262 -0.81 -25.94 -26.01
N GLU A 263 0.45 -25.57 -25.69
CA GLU A 263 1.48 -26.47 -25.16
C GLU A 263 1.55 -26.45 -23.61
N ASP A 264 0.64 -25.73 -22.93
CA ASP A 264 0.63 -25.63 -21.47
C ASP A 264 0.06 -26.94 -20.88
N GLU A 265 0.82 -27.62 -20.00
CA GLU A 265 0.47 -28.92 -19.40
C GLU A 265 -0.76 -28.87 -18.50
N ARG A 266 -1.17 -27.65 -18.09
CA ARG A 266 -2.34 -27.42 -17.22
C ARG A 266 -3.39 -26.54 -17.90
N GLN A 267 -3.35 -26.44 -19.22
CA GLN A 267 -4.26 -25.60 -20.04
C GLN A 267 -5.74 -25.83 -19.67
N GLU A 268 -6.14 -27.07 -19.35
CA GLU A 268 -7.52 -27.42 -19.01
C GLU A 268 -8.08 -26.71 -17.78
N VAL A 269 -7.22 -26.25 -16.85
CA VAL A 269 -7.66 -25.46 -15.69
C VAL A 269 -8.35 -24.18 -16.11
N PHE A 270 -7.96 -23.60 -17.26
CA PHE A 270 -8.58 -22.38 -17.82
C PHE A 270 -9.91 -22.65 -18.54
N ARG A 271 -10.31 -23.92 -18.68
CA ARG A 271 -11.64 -24.30 -19.17
C ARG A 271 -12.66 -24.19 -18.03
N LEU A 272 -13.12 -22.99 -17.77
CA LEU A 272 -14.03 -22.70 -16.66
C LEU A 272 -15.30 -23.56 -16.69
N PRO A 273 -15.81 -24.00 -15.51
CA PRO A 273 -17.05 -24.78 -15.41
C PRO A 273 -18.25 -24.12 -16.10
N GLU A 274 -19.18 -24.92 -16.65
CA GLU A 274 -20.38 -24.40 -17.33
C GLU A 274 -21.23 -23.56 -16.37
N ALA A 275 -21.36 -24.00 -15.10
CA ALA A 275 -22.08 -23.25 -14.06
C ALA A 275 -21.49 -21.85 -13.82
N PHE A 276 -20.16 -21.70 -13.89
CA PHE A 276 -19.51 -20.41 -13.82
C PHE A 276 -19.86 -19.53 -15.03
N ARG A 277 -19.84 -20.10 -16.24
CA ARG A 277 -20.18 -19.34 -17.46
C ARG A 277 -21.65 -18.91 -17.45
N GLU A 278 -22.55 -19.78 -16.94
CA GLU A 278 -23.95 -19.44 -16.76
C GLU A 278 -24.17 -18.31 -15.75
N LEU A 279 -23.42 -18.32 -14.65
CA LEU A 279 -23.45 -17.23 -13.65
C LEU A 279 -23.13 -15.88 -14.29
N VAL A 280 -22.07 -15.82 -15.10
CA VAL A 280 -21.67 -14.61 -15.84
C VAL A 280 -22.73 -14.19 -16.85
N LYS A 281 -23.32 -15.14 -17.60
CA LYS A 281 -24.43 -14.87 -18.57
C LYS A 281 -25.66 -14.28 -17.89
N ARG A 282 -25.98 -14.68 -16.66
CA ARG A 282 -27.09 -14.12 -15.86
C ARG A 282 -26.79 -12.71 -15.35
N GLY A 283 -25.60 -12.16 -15.60
CA GLY A 283 -25.21 -10.83 -15.17
C GLY A 283 -24.64 -10.78 -13.74
N SER A 284 -24.44 -11.93 -13.09
CA SER A 284 -23.75 -12.02 -11.80
C SER A 284 -22.23 -11.89 -12.01
N THR A 285 -21.78 -10.65 -12.23
CA THR A 285 -20.39 -10.33 -12.61
C THR A 285 -19.56 -9.81 -11.45
N GLY A 286 -19.94 -10.11 -10.21
CA GLY A 286 -19.26 -9.64 -9.01
C GLY A 286 -19.82 -8.31 -8.50
N ASN A 287 -18.97 -7.55 -7.82
CA ASN A 287 -19.38 -6.28 -7.18
C ASN A 287 -20.04 -5.29 -8.15
N LYS A 288 -19.57 -5.20 -9.39
CA LYS A 288 -20.10 -4.29 -10.40
C LYS A 288 -21.50 -4.70 -10.91
N GLY A 289 -21.78 -6.01 -10.94
CA GLY A 289 -23.10 -6.58 -11.26
C GLY A 289 -24.03 -6.69 -10.05
N GLY A 290 -23.55 -6.32 -8.86
CA GLY A 290 -24.31 -6.41 -7.61
C GLY A 290 -24.32 -7.80 -6.98
N SER A 291 -23.84 -8.82 -7.66
CA SER A 291 -23.71 -10.20 -7.20
C SER A 291 -22.63 -10.96 -7.99
N GLY A 292 -21.99 -11.94 -7.34
CA GLY A 292 -20.99 -12.85 -7.88
C GLY A 292 -20.97 -14.13 -7.05
N PHE A 293 -19.86 -14.50 -6.44
CA PHE A 293 -19.85 -15.52 -5.37
C PHE A 293 -20.58 -15.03 -4.12
N TYR A 294 -20.66 -13.70 -3.97
CA TYR A 294 -21.38 -13.06 -2.89
C TYR A 294 -22.36 -12.01 -3.39
N LYS A 295 -23.44 -11.84 -2.62
CA LYS A 295 -24.46 -10.82 -2.85
C LYS A 295 -24.72 -10.04 -1.57
N LYS A 296 -24.81 -8.71 -1.68
CA LYS A 296 -25.22 -7.85 -0.55
C LYS A 296 -26.73 -7.86 -0.45
N VAL A 297 -27.25 -8.20 0.74
CA VAL A 297 -28.68 -8.26 1.02
C VAL A 297 -28.97 -7.36 2.23
N ASN A 298 -30.03 -6.57 2.16
CA ASN A 298 -30.52 -5.79 3.30
C ASN A 298 -31.57 -6.63 4.02
N THR A 299 -31.31 -7.01 5.25
CA THR A 299 -32.23 -7.73 6.13
C THR A 299 -32.74 -6.81 7.25
N GLU A 300 -33.70 -7.26 8.04
CA GLU A 300 -34.17 -6.54 9.24
C GLU A 300 -33.06 -6.35 10.28
N ALA A 301 -32.06 -7.27 10.32
CA ALA A 301 -30.90 -7.18 11.20
C ALA A 301 -29.81 -6.24 10.67
N GLY A 302 -29.96 -5.71 9.43
CA GLY A 302 -29.00 -4.84 8.80
C GLY A 302 -28.51 -5.38 7.46
N ARG A 303 -27.31 -4.96 7.06
CA ARG A 303 -26.70 -5.34 5.78
C ARG A 303 -25.88 -6.62 5.93
N GLU A 304 -26.26 -7.66 5.22
CA GLU A 304 -25.60 -8.98 5.20
C GLU A 304 -24.95 -9.28 3.86
N PHE A 305 -24.00 -10.23 3.87
CA PHE A 305 -23.47 -10.85 2.66
C PHE A 305 -23.98 -12.29 2.59
N TRP A 306 -24.70 -12.61 1.54
CA TRP A 306 -25.11 -13.96 1.25
C TRP A 306 -24.16 -14.61 0.25
N SER A 307 -23.93 -15.92 0.38
CA SER A 307 -23.07 -16.68 -0.51
C SER A 307 -23.88 -17.45 -1.56
N LEU A 308 -23.29 -17.60 -2.75
CA LEU A 308 -23.81 -18.42 -3.84
C LEU A 308 -23.85 -19.88 -3.40
N GLN A 309 -24.93 -20.57 -3.72
CA GLN A 309 -25.06 -22.01 -3.53
C GLN A 309 -24.72 -22.71 -4.86
N PRO A 310 -23.77 -23.68 -4.89
CA PRO A 310 -23.29 -24.26 -6.14
C PRO A 310 -24.34 -25.03 -6.91
N ASP A 311 -25.26 -25.72 -6.21
CA ASP A 311 -26.27 -26.61 -6.83
C ASP A 311 -27.40 -25.84 -7.52
N SER A 312 -27.84 -24.73 -6.93
CA SER A 312 -29.00 -23.96 -7.40
C SER A 312 -28.64 -22.68 -8.12
N LEU A 313 -27.41 -22.20 -7.96
CA LEU A 313 -26.95 -20.85 -8.33
C LEU A 313 -27.81 -19.73 -7.72
N GLU A 314 -28.40 -19.97 -6.54
CA GLU A 314 -29.16 -19.03 -5.75
C GLU A 314 -28.34 -18.59 -4.54
N TYR A 315 -28.76 -17.50 -3.87
CA TYR A 315 -28.02 -16.93 -2.74
C TYR A 315 -28.71 -17.27 -1.41
N ALA A 316 -27.91 -17.69 -0.44
CA ALA A 316 -28.35 -17.94 0.93
C ALA A 316 -27.43 -17.28 1.95
N ALA A 317 -27.95 -17.08 3.18
CA ALA A 317 -27.15 -16.56 4.29
C ALA A 317 -25.93 -17.46 4.54
N GLN A 318 -24.78 -16.85 4.77
CA GLN A 318 -23.54 -17.57 5.07
C GLN A 318 -23.70 -18.41 6.35
N LYS A 319 -23.13 -19.60 6.33
CA LYS A 319 -23.04 -20.44 7.51
C LYS A 319 -21.69 -20.23 8.21
N PRO A 320 -21.63 -20.36 9.54
CA PRO A 320 -20.36 -20.34 10.25
C PRO A 320 -19.35 -21.31 9.64
N VAL A 321 -18.12 -20.87 9.53
CA VAL A 321 -17.00 -21.69 9.05
C VAL A 321 -16.21 -22.17 10.26
N GLN A 322 -15.98 -23.47 10.34
CA GLN A 322 -15.18 -24.07 11.38
C GLN A 322 -14.32 -25.19 10.80
N PHE A 323 -13.01 -25.10 11.07
CA PHE A 323 -12.03 -26.15 10.81
C PHE A 323 -11.11 -26.22 12.01
N ASP A 324 -11.12 -27.34 12.74
CA ASP A 324 -10.34 -27.52 13.97
C ASP A 324 -8.84 -27.32 13.74
N SER A 325 -8.31 -27.82 12.61
CA SER A 325 -6.92 -27.63 12.22
C SER A 325 -6.56 -26.15 11.99
N ALA A 326 -7.49 -25.35 11.45
CA ALA A 326 -7.28 -23.93 11.22
C ALA A 326 -7.30 -23.12 12.51
N ASP A 327 -8.16 -23.48 13.46
CA ASP A 327 -8.21 -22.86 14.78
C ASP A 327 -6.94 -23.19 15.59
N GLU A 328 -6.47 -24.44 15.51
CA GLU A 328 -5.17 -24.84 16.08
C GLU A 328 -4.00 -24.08 15.46
N ALA A 329 -3.97 -23.95 14.12
CA ALA A 329 -2.90 -23.21 13.43
C ALA A 329 -2.83 -21.75 13.89
N LYS A 330 -4.00 -21.07 14.04
CA LYS A 330 -4.08 -19.70 14.55
C LYS A 330 -3.62 -19.58 16.00
N ALA A 331 -3.91 -20.57 16.82
CA ALA A 331 -3.52 -20.58 18.23
C ALA A 331 -2.00 -20.81 18.40
N LYS A 332 -1.41 -21.63 17.54
CA LYS A 332 0.01 -22.05 17.64
C LYS A 332 0.98 -21.10 16.93
N PHE A 333 0.59 -20.48 15.82
CA PHE A 333 1.51 -19.78 14.92
C PHE A 333 1.03 -18.35 14.57
N VAL A 334 1.97 -17.41 14.60
CA VAL A 334 1.72 -16.01 14.25
C VAL A 334 1.86 -15.77 12.73
N GLY A 335 2.89 -16.37 12.10
CA GLY A 335 3.21 -16.20 10.69
C GLY A 335 2.31 -17.02 9.76
N ALA A 336 1.94 -16.47 8.61
CA ALA A 336 1.11 -17.17 7.61
C ALA A 336 1.84 -18.39 7.03
N GLY A 337 3.16 -18.31 6.84
CA GLY A 337 3.98 -19.43 6.35
C GLY A 337 4.01 -20.61 7.30
N GLU A 338 4.13 -20.34 8.62
CA GLU A 338 4.10 -21.39 9.65
C GLU A 338 2.71 -22.06 9.69
N ARG A 339 1.63 -21.27 9.62
CA ARG A 339 0.26 -21.79 9.54
C ARG A 339 0.05 -22.62 8.29
N LEU A 340 0.54 -22.15 7.15
CA LEU A 340 0.44 -22.88 5.89
C LEU A 340 1.16 -24.24 5.97
N ARG A 341 2.41 -24.27 6.45
CA ARG A 341 3.18 -25.52 6.67
C ARG A 341 2.43 -26.51 7.56
N TYR A 342 1.86 -26.02 8.66
CA TYR A 342 1.09 -26.85 9.57
C TYR A 342 -0.15 -27.44 8.89
N LEU A 343 -0.91 -26.57 8.18
CA LEU A 343 -2.19 -26.96 7.57
C LEU A 343 -2.04 -27.95 6.42
N VAL A 344 -1.07 -27.78 5.52
CA VAL A 344 -0.87 -28.72 4.39
C VAL A 344 -0.42 -30.12 4.83
N ALA A 345 0.03 -30.26 6.06
CA ALA A 345 0.38 -31.54 6.66
C ALA A 345 -0.82 -32.25 7.32
N GLN A 346 -1.98 -31.60 7.45
CA GLN A 346 -3.17 -32.22 8.05
C GLN A 346 -3.92 -33.09 7.04
N GLU A 347 -4.47 -34.21 7.53
CA GLU A 347 -5.25 -35.15 6.70
C GLU A 347 -6.75 -34.83 6.65
N ASP A 348 -7.19 -33.77 7.32
CA ASP A 348 -8.58 -33.35 7.31
C ASP A 348 -9.00 -32.68 5.97
N ARG A 349 -10.26 -32.29 5.88
CA ARG A 349 -10.81 -31.65 4.65
C ARG A 349 -10.07 -30.36 4.31
N ALA A 350 -9.73 -29.53 5.30
CA ALA A 350 -9.02 -28.27 5.08
C ALA A 350 -7.57 -28.50 4.62
N GLY A 351 -6.86 -29.44 5.27
CA GLY A 351 -5.47 -29.75 4.93
C GLY A 351 -5.34 -30.33 3.53
N ARG A 352 -6.23 -31.28 3.14
CA ARG A 352 -6.24 -31.82 1.78
C ARG A 352 -6.50 -30.76 0.72
N PHE A 353 -7.52 -29.93 0.90
CA PHE A 353 -7.82 -28.83 -0.02
C PHE A 353 -6.62 -27.87 -0.18
N LEU A 354 -6.02 -27.47 0.95
CA LEU A 354 -4.88 -26.56 0.92
C LEU A 354 -3.67 -27.23 0.26
N TRP A 355 -3.36 -28.51 0.57
CA TRP A 355 -2.25 -29.19 -0.08
C TRP A 355 -2.46 -29.27 -1.61
N GLU A 356 -3.61 -29.74 -2.07
CA GLU A 356 -3.88 -29.93 -3.49
C GLU A 356 -3.82 -28.59 -4.27
N THR A 357 -4.43 -27.53 -3.72
CA THR A 357 -4.40 -26.21 -4.36
C THR A 357 -3.02 -25.55 -4.32
N GLN A 358 -2.25 -25.73 -3.23
CA GLN A 358 -0.87 -25.27 -3.16
C GLN A 358 0.03 -26.07 -4.11
N ARG A 359 0.02 -27.41 -4.07
CA ARG A 359 0.75 -28.26 -5.00
C ARG A 359 0.58 -27.79 -6.44
N ASP A 360 -0.67 -27.60 -6.87
CA ASP A 360 -0.99 -27.19 -8.23
C ASP A 360 -0.44 -25.80 -8.56
N LEU A 361 -0.57 -24.84 -7.64
CA LEU A 361 -0.04 -23.48 -7.80
C LEU A 361 1.50 -23.47 -7.88
N LEU A 362 2.19 -24.20 -6.97
CA LEU A 362 3.64 -24.21 -6.89
C LEU A 362 4.26 -24.86 -8.14
N LEU A 363 3.72 -26.01 -8.56
CA LEU A 363 4.15 -26.68 -9.78
C LEU A 363 3.91 -25.81 -11.01
N TYR A 364 2.73 -25.15 -11.09
CA TYR A 364 2.40 -24.28 -12.23
C TYR A 364 3.36 -23.10 -12.31
N ALA A 365 3.59 -22.40 -11.20
CA ALA A 365 4.51 -21.26 -11.15
C ALA A 365 5.94 -21.65 -11.58
N ALA A 366 6.42 -22.77 -11.08
CA ALA A 366 7.77 -23.26 -11.41
C ALA A 366 7.89 -23.75 -12.86
N ASN A 367 6.86 -24.38 -13.43
CA ASN A 367 6.83 -24.77 -14.85
C ASN A 367 6.80 -23.56 -15.79
N ARG A 368 6.35 -22.40 -15.32
CA ARG A 368 6.32 -21.14 -16.12
C ARG A 368 7.69 -20.45 -16.18
N ILE A 369 8.69 -20.91 -15.44
CA ILE A 369 10.07 -20.48 -15.59
C ILE A 369 10.79 -21.42 -16.56
N PRO A 370 11.45 -20.91 -17.63
CA PRO A 370 11.69 -19.47 -17.96
C PRO A 370 10.66 -18.83 -18.90
N GLU A 371 9.49 -19.41 -19.12
CA GLU A 371 8.51 -18.91 -20.10
C GLU A 371 8.08 -17.45 -19.82
N ILE A 372 7.56 -17.16 -18.60
CA ILE A 372 7.01 -15.85 -18.25
C ILE A 372 8.01 -14.93 -17.57
N SER A 373 9.03 -15.51 -16.93
CA SER A 373 10.08 -14.81 -16.19
C SER A 373 11.34 -15.66 -16.06
N ASP A 374 12.50 -15.03 -15.93
CA ASP A 374 13.76 -15.68 -15.56
C ASP A 374 14.05 -15.57 -14.05
N SER A 375 13.17 -14.98 -13.26
CA SER A 375 13.34 -14.74 -11.81
C SER A 375 12.16 -15.27 -11.01
N VAL A 376 12.43 -16.04 -9.96
CA VAL A 376 11.43 -16.49 -9.00
C VAL A 376 10.87 -15.31 -8.20
N GLU A 377 11.74 -14.36 -7.86
CA GLU A 377 11.40 -13.13 -7.14
C GLU A 377 10.41 -12.25 -7.92
N ALA A 378 10.58 -12.14 -9.24
CA ALA A 378 9.64 -11.38 -10.09
C ALA A 378 8.22 -11.98 -10.06
N VAL A 379 8.12 -13.32 -10.04
CA VAL A 379 6.84 -14.03 -9.90
C VAL A 379 6.20 -13.76 -8.54
N ASP A 380 6.98 -13.87 -7.46
CA ASP A 380 6.49 -13.61 -6.11
C ASP A 380 6.04 -12.17 -5.93
N ARG A 381 6.81 -11.20 -6.41
CA ARG A 381 6.43 -9.78 -6.39
C ARG A 381 5.17 -9.49 -7.19
N ALA A 382 5.04 -10.09 -8.38
CA ALA A 382 3.85 -9.92 -9.20
C ALA A 382 2.59 -10.36 -8.43
N MET A 383 2.66 -11.46 -7.69
CA MET A 383 1.53 -11.92 -6.88
C MET A 383 1.31 -11.08 -5.61
N ARG A 384 2.38 -10.70 -4.92
CA ARG A 384 2.29 -9.84 -3.73
C ARG A 384 1.75 -8.45 -4.05
N TRP A 385 2.20 -7.84 -5.12
CA TRP A 385 1.84 -6.45 -5.48
C TRP A 385 0.59 -6.35 -6.37
N GLY A 386 0.28 -7.41 -7.16
CA GLY A 386 -0.85 -7.43 -8.07
C GLY A 386 -2.13 -8.08 -7.48
N PHE A 387 -1.95 -9.03 -6.55
CA PHE A 387 -3.06 -9.71 -5.87
C PHE A 387 -3.09 -9.49 -4.36
N ASN A 388 -2.21 -8.65 -3.83
CA ASN A 388 -2.06 -8.35 -2.39
C ASN A 388 -1.83 -9.62 -1.55
N TRP A 389 -1.13 -10.62 -2.08
CA TRP A 389 -0.72 -11.77 -1.30
C TRP A 389 0.39 -11.39 -0.30
N GLU A 390 0.40 -12.02 0.86
CA GLU A 390 1.47 -11.89 1.84
C GLU A 390 2.71 -12.66 1.39
N LEU A 391 2.50 -13.87 0.81
CA LEU A 391 3.54 -14.76 0.30
C LEU A 391 3.29 -15.06 -1.17
N GLY A 392 4.31 -14.91 -2.01
CA GLY A 392 4.28 -15.38 -3.39
C GLY A 392 4.45 -16.90 -3.50
N PRO A 393 4.32 -17.49 -4.69
CA PRO A 393 4.39 -18.95 -4.88
C PRO A 393 5.68 -19.58 -4.34
N PHE A 394 6.85 -19.02 -4.62
CA PHE A 394 8.12 -19.56 -4.18
C PHE A 394 8.37 -19.32 -2.69
N GLU A 395 7.98 -18.16 -2.15
CA GLU A 395 7.97 -17.91 -0.70
C GLU A 395 7.06 -18.91 0.05
N ARG A 396 5.93 -19.34 -0.55
CA ARG A 396 5.04 -20.39 -0.01
C ARG A 396 5.72 -21.74 -0.03
N TRP A 397 6.44 -22.06 -1.10
CA TRP A 397 7.15 -23.34 -1.22
C TRP A 397 8.26 -23.42 -0.18
N ASP A 398 9.03 -22.36 0.02
CA ASP A 398 10.01 -22.26 1.12
C ASP A 398 9.35 -22.44 2.49
N ALA A 399 8.20 -21.77 2.71
CA ALA A 399 7.46 -21.92 3.96
C ALA A 399 6.99 -23.35 4.24
N ILE A 400 6.54 -24.08 3.22
CA ILE A 400 6.14 -25.50 3.32
C ILE A 400 7.38 -26.41 3.51
N GLY A 401 8.49 -26.08 2.85
CA GLY A 401 9.72 -26.86 2.74
C GLY A 401 9.84 -27.48 1.36
N VAL A 402 10.81 -26.98 0.56
CA VAL A 402 10.91 -27.29 -0.88
C VAL A 402 11.12 -28.78 -1.12
N ARG A 403 12.12 -29.39 -0.44
CA ARG A 403 12.45 -30.81 -0.62
C ARG A 403 11.28 -31.72 -0.22
N ALA A 404 10.74 -31.55 0.99
CA ALA A 404 9.66 -32.38 1.49
C ALA A 404 8.40 -32.29 0.63
N ALA A 405 8.06 -31.06 0.15
CA ALA A 405 6.94 -30.86 -0.76
C ALA A 405 7.20 -31.51 -2.13
N ALA A 406 8.41 -31.41 -2.69
CA ALA A 406 8.77 -32.03 -3.96
C ALA A 406 8.68 -33.57 -3.89
N GLU A 407 9.22 -34.18 -2.84
CA GLU A 407 9.14 -35.63 -2.59
C GLU A 407 7.67 -36.09 -2.47
N ARG A 408 6.84 -35.33 -1.76
CA ARG A 408 5.40 -35.64 -1.65
C ARG A 408 4.70 -35.54 -2.99
N MET A 409 4.96 -34.50 -3.78
CA MET A 409 4.42 -34.32 -5.14
C MET A 409 4.78 -35.51 -6.02
N GLU A 410 6.04 -35.95 -6.02
CA GLU A 410 6.50 -37.11 -6.79
C GLU A 410 5.85 -38.42 -6.34
N SER A 411 5.72 -38.63 -5.02
CA SER A 411 5.02 -39.80 -4.46
C SER A 411 3.55 -39.87 -4.83
N GLU A 412 2.91 -38.70 -5.04
CA GLU A 412 1.53 -38.56 -5.54
C GLU A 412 1.44 -38.64 -7.07
N GLY A 413 2.57 -38.84 -7.79
CA GLY A 413 2.61 -38.98 -9.25
C GLY A 413 2.68 -37.66 -10.02
N PHE A 414 2.99 -36.55 -9.38
CA PHE A 414 3.17 -35.24 -10.01
C PHE A 414 4.62 -34.98 -10.37
N ALA A 415 4.88 -34.55 -11.59
CA ALA A 415 6.23 -34.24 -12.04
C ALA A 415 6.70 -32.88 -11.48
N VAL A 416 7.78 -32.89 -10.70
CA VAL A 416 8.46 -31.66 -10.27
C VAL A 416 9.33 -31.15 -11.43
N PRO A 417 9.35 -29.82 -11.72
CA PRO A 417 10.14 -29.24 -12.80
C PRO A 417 11.63 -29.62 -12.70
N ALA A 418 12.26 -29.94 -13.84
CA ALA A 418 13.63 -30.43 -13.90
C ALA A 418 14.62 -29.47 -13.21
N TRP A 419 14.46 -28.16 -13.37
CA TRP A 419 15.34 -27.16 -12.76
C TRP A 419 15.25 -27.16 -11.22
N VAL A 420 14.05 -27.40 -10.64
CA VAL A 420 13.88 -27.53 -9.19
C VAL A 420 14.55 -28.79 -8.67
N LYS A 421 14.46 -29.90 -9.40
CA LYS A 421 15.18 -31.13 -9.06
C LYS A 421 16.68 -30.91 -9.07
N SER A 422 17.23 -30.31 -10.13
CA SER A 422 18.65 -29.99 -10.23
C SER A 422 19.11 -29.06 -9.11
N MET A 423 18.29 -28.10 -8.69
CA MET A 423 18.52 -27.23 -7.53
C MET A 423 18.66 -28.08 -6.24
N LEU A 424 17.71 -28.99 -5.98
CA LEU A 424 17.73 -29.85 -4.81
C LEU A 424 18.87 -30.84 -4.82
N GLU A 425 19.26 -31.40 -6.00
CA GLU A 425 20.41 -32.26 -6.19
C GLU A 425 21.74 -31.55 -5.91
N ALA A 426 21.80 -30.25 -6.22
CA ALA A 426 22.94 -29.39 -5.90
C ALA A 426 23.01 -29.00 -4.41
N GLY A 427 22.06 -29.46 -3.58
CA GLY A 427 22.00 -29.18 -2.15
C GLY A 427 21.34 -27.83 -1.77
N VAL A 428 20.72 -27.13 -2.73
CA VAL A 428 19.96 -25.91 -2.49
C VAL A 428 18.52 -26.29 -2.13
N GLU A 429 18.08 -26.00 -0.91
CA GLU A 429 16.80 -26.47 -0.35
C GLU A 429 15.76 -25.36 -0.16
N SER A 430 16.08 -24.13 -0.56
CA SER A 430 15.18 -22.94 -0.49
C SER A 430 15.36 -22.08 -1.72
N PHE A 431 14.37 -21.27 -2.05
CA PHE A 431 14.47 -20.26 -3.11
C PHE A 431 15.05 -18.94 -2.60
N TYR A 432 14.97 -18.70 -1.29
CA TYR A 432 15.49 -17.49 -0.63
C TYR A 432 16.33 -17.87 0.58
N GLU A 433 17.53 -17.31 0.68
CA GLU A 433 18.42 -17.55 1.82
C GLU A 433 19.32 -16.33 2.08
N GLY A 434 19.40 -15.87 3.33
CA GLY A 434 20.36 -14.84 3.75
C GLY A 434 20.25 -13.47 3.05
N GLY A 435 19.17 -13.23 2.29
CA GLY A 435 18.97 -12.02 1.47
C GLY A 435 19.28 -12.22 0.00
N ASP A 436 19.67 -13.41 -0.37
CA ASP A 436 19.85 -13.81 -1.75
C ASP A 436 18.65 -14.60 -2.25
N VAL A 437 18.52 -14.68 -3.56
CA VAL A 437 17.51 -15.48 -4.26
C VAL A 437 18.20 -16.41 -5.25
N VAL A 438 17.64 -17.60 -5.42
CA VAL A 438 18.16 -18.58 -6.38
C VAL A 438 18.04 -18.04 -7.81
N ASP A 439 19.09 -18.23 -8.62
CA ASP A 439 19.06 -17.94 -10.05
C ASP A 439 18.62 -19.20 -10.83
N PRO A 440 17.36 -19.30 -11.30
CA PRO A 440 16.87 -20.46 -12.03
C PRO A 440 17.63 -20.75 -13.33
N ARG A 441 18.28 -19.72 -13.92
CA ARG A 441 19.03 -19.86 -15.18
C ARG A 441 20.19 -20.82 -15.08
N VAL A 442 20.78 -20.95 -13.88
CA VAL A 442 21.86 -21.91 -13.60
C VAL A 442 21.37 -23.35 -13.78
N PHE A 443 20.09 -23.60 -13.47
CA PHE A 443 19.49 -24.92 -13.48
C PHE A 443 18.64 -25.23 -14.72
N THR A 444 18.24 -24.22 -15.47
CA THR A 444 17.44 -24.38 -16.71
C THR A 444 18.29 -24.63 -17.95
N GLY A 445 19.61 -24.49 -17.86
CA GLY A 445 20.52 -24.66 -19.00
C GLY A 445 20.43 -23.56 -20.07
N VAL A 446 19.74 -22.47 -19.81
CA VAL A 446 19.64 -21.30 -20.69
C VAL A 446 20.94 -20.52 -20.60
N ALA A 447 21.88 -20.79 -21.52
CA ALA A 447 23.16 -20.10 -21.60
C ALA A 447 22.99 -18.63 -22.02
N GLY A 448 23.43 -17.74 -21.15
CA GLY A 448 23.91 -16.42 -21.54
C GLY A 448 22.93 -15.30 -21.73
N PHE A 449 22.62 -14.60 -20.65
CA PHE A 449 22.53 -13.14 -20.67
C PHE A 449 23.30 -12.64 -19.44
N VAL A 450 24.54 -12.22 -19.66
CA VAL A 450 25.30 -11.45 -18.66
C VAL A 450 24.66 -10.09 -18.61
N GLY A 451 23.71 -9.90 -17.71
CA GLY A 451 23.16 -8.61 -17.38
C GLY A 451 24.28 -7.73 -16.82
N SER A 452 24.70 -6.73 -17.56
CA SER A 452 25.61 -5.70 -17.08
C SER A 452 24.91 -4.87 -15.99
N THR A 453 25.00 -5.30 -14.74
CA THR A 453 24.81 -4.40 -13.62
C THR A 453 26.04 -3.52 -13.49
N GLY A 454 26.02 -2.40 -14.24
CA GLY A 454 27.01 -1.35 -14.08
C GLY A 454 26.81 -0.59 -12.79
N SER A 455 27.49 -0.99 -11.72
CA SER A 455 27.83 -0.09 -10.63
C SER A 455 29.34 -0.07 -10.46
N SER A 456 29.98 0.92 -11.11
CA SER A 456 31.36 1.33 -10.81
C SER A 456 31.36 2.02 -9.43
N GLY A 457 31.60 1.26 -8.40
CA GLY A 457 31.96 1.74 -7.07
C GLY A 457 33.36 1.27 -6.74
N SER A 458 34.34 2.15 -6.92
CA SER A 458 35.72 1.93 -6.46
C SER A 458 35.77 1.90 -4.94
N SER A 459 36.19 0.79 -4.35
CA SER A 459 36.85 0.82 -3.05
C SER A 459 37.97 -0.21 -3.02
N ASN A 460 39.19 0.31 -3.03
CA ASN A 460 40.38 -0.42 -2.65
C ASN A 460 40.29 -0.89 -1.21
N SER A 461 40.41 -2.19 -0.96
CA SER A 461 41.04 -2.69 0.24
C SER A 461 41.68 -4.03 -0.07
N ALA A 462 42.97 -4.06 0.10
CA ALA A 462 43.83 -5.22 -0.10
C ALA A 462 43.72 -6.19 1.09
N GLY A 463 43.74 -7.49 0.76
CA GLY A 463 44.37 -8.51 1.55
C GLY A 463 43.46 -9.28 2.49
N ASN A 464 42.95 -10.45 2.05
CA ASN A 464 43.29 -11.69 2.79
C ASN A 464 43.06 -12.93 1.90
N THR A 465 44.12 -13.71 1.69
CA THR A 465 44.08 -14.99 0.99
C THR A 465 43.61 -16.06 1.95
N GLY A 466 42.35 -16.47 1.83
CA GLY A 466 41.85 -17.69 2.45
C GLY A 466 41.06 -18.43 1.37
N SER A 467 41.49 -19.64 1.04
CA SER A 467 40.83 -20.54 0.10
C SER A 467 39.45 -20.91 0.60
N ALA A 468 38.42 -20.26 0.02
CA ALA A 468 37.03 -20.69 0.16
C ALA A 468 36.62 -21.46 -1.12
N ASP A 469 35.92 -22.57 -0.95
CA ASP A 469 35.39 -23.43 -1.98
C ASP A 469 34.62 -22.64 -3.06
N ALA A 470 35.13 -22.68 -4.28
CA ALA A 470 34.61 -21.91 -5.43
C ALA A 470 33.35 -22.53 -6.07
N SER A 471 32.64 -23.46 -5.39
CA SER A 471 31.56 -24.24 -6.02
C SER A 471 30.11 -23.81 -5.65
N THR A 472 29.90 -23.09 -4.55
CA THR A 472 28.54 -22.75 -4.08
C THR A 472 28.08 -21.32 -4.34
N SER A 473 28.98 -20.38 -4.66
CA SER A 473 28.66 -18.98 -4.89
C SER A 473 27.95 -18.67 -6.24
N SER A 474 27.75 -19.67 -7.11
CA SER A 474 27.13 -19.46 -8.42
C SER A 474 25.60 -19.66 -8.46
N PHE A 475 24.97 -20.21 -7.42
CA PHE A 475 23.54 -20.53 -7.42
C PHE A 475 22.67 -19.37 -6.92
N TRP A 476 23.26 -18.46 -6.20
CA TRP A 476 22.61 -17.37 -5.50
C TRP A 476 22.96 -16.02 -6.11
N ILE A 477 21.98 -15.17 -6.27
CA ILE A 477 22.16 -13.76 -6.63
C ILE A 477 21.52 -12.89 -5.54
N PRO A 478 22.07 -11.69 -5.25
CA PRO A 478 21.42 -10.77 -4.33
C PRO A 478 19.96 -10.55 -4.71
N CYS A 479 19.04 -10.74 -3.76
CA CYS A 479 17.64 -10.43 -4.00
C CYS A 479 17.51 -8.92 -4.27
N PRO A 480 17.04 -8.52 -5.46
CA PRO A 480 16.94 -7.10 -5.76
C PRO A 480 16.08 -6.38 -4.70
N PRO A 481 16.42 -5.16 -4.28
CA PRO A 481 15.55 -4.39 -3.41
C PRO A 481 14.21 -4.11 -4.11
N PRO A 482 13.11 -3.82 -3.38
CA PRO A 482 11.80 -3.53 -3.98
C PRO A 482 11.78 -2.26 -4.83
N ALA A 483 12.77 -1.38 -4.66
CA ALA A 483 13.06 -0.21 -5.47
C ALA A 483 14.54 0.15 -5.36
N GLU A 484 15.10 0.84 -6.34
CA GLU A 484 16.52 1.21 -6.34
C GLU A 484 16.89 2.07 -5.11
N GLY A 485 17.81 1.58 -4.30
CA GLY A 485 18.28 2.26 -3.07
C GLY A 485 17.25 2.29 -1.95
N ALA A 486 16.26 1.41 -1.96
CA ALA A 486 15.37 1.21 -0.81
C ALA A 486 16.16 0.79 0.42
N ILE A 487 15.76 1.28 1.59
CA ILE A 487 16.28 0.85 2.89
C ILE A 487 15.19 0.01 3.55
N LEU A 488 15.52 -1.22 3.93
CA LEU A 488 14.62 -2.13 4.63
C LEU A 488 15.15 -2.40 6.04
N VAL A 489 14.25 -2.46 7.02
CA VAL A 489 14.63 -2.78 8.42
C VAL A 489 15.24 -4.17 8.50
N SER A 490 14.72 -5.13 7.72
CA SER A 490 15.27 -6.48 7.64
C SER A 490 16.71 -6.54 7.13
N ASP A 491 17.11 -5.61 6.26
CA ASP A 491 18.48 -5.53 5.77
C ASP A 491 19.40 -4.93 6.82
N LEU A 492 18.92 -3.93 7.58
CA LEU A 492 19.65 -3.36 8.71
C LEU A 492 19.87 -4.41 9.82
N ASP A 493 18.84 -5.20 10.14
CA ASP A 493 18.94 -6.33 11.09
C ASP A 493 20.00 -7.34 10.63
N ARG A 494 19.94 -7.77 9.37
CA ARG A 494 20.85 -8.76 8.79
C ARG A 494 22.29 -8.29 8.77
N ASN A 495 22.49 -7.01 8.50
CA ASN A 495 23.82 -6.39 8.46
C ASN A 495 24.37 -6.03 9.85
N GLY A 496 23.65 -6.35 10.94
CA GLY A 496 24.08 -6.07 12.30
C GLY A 496 24.12 -4.59 12.65
N CYS A 497 23.26 -3.78 11.99
CA CYS A 497 23.18 -2.34 12.21
C CYS A 497 22.36 -1.95 13.47
N GLU A 498 21.84 -2.91 14.24
CA GLU A 498 21.09 -2.64 15.46
C GLU A 498 22.04 -2.13 16.57
N VAL A 499 21.76 -0.92 17.07
CA VAL A 499 22.51 -0.27 18.16
C VAL A 499 21.88 -0.58 19.52
N PHE A 500 20.53 -0.61 19.54
CA PHE A 500 19.72 -0.88 20.72
C PHE A 500 18.39 -1.50 20.28
N GLY A 501 17.88 -2.48 21.02
CA GLY A 501 16.56 -3.04 20.72
C GLY A 501 15.96 -3.83 21.86
N ASN A 502 14.63 -4.01 21.77
CA ASN A 502 13.81 -4.88 22.61
C ASN A 502 12.61 -5.39 21.83
N ALA A 503 11.62 -5.97 22.53
CA ALA A 503 10.42 -6.50 21.90
C ALA A 503 9.53 -5.42 21.24
N SER A 504 9.62 -4.17 21.69
CA SER A 504 8.76 -3.07 21.25
C SER A 504 9.37 -2.20 20.15
N ALA A 505 10.70 -2.05 20.13
CA ALA A 505 11.38 -1.15 19.18
C ALA A 505 12.85 -1.56 18.95
N GLY A 506 13.43 -1.06 17.84
CA GLY A 506 14.85 -1.13 17.54
C GLY A 506 15.39 0.23 17.09
N LEU A 507 16.62 0.54 17.49
CA LEU A 507 17.42 1.69 17.02
C LEU A 507 18.54 1.15 16.13
N TYR A 508 18.62 1.64 14.90
CA TYR A 508 19.55 1.16 13.88
C TYR A 508 20.43 2.27 13.34
N ASP A 509 21.69 1.97 13.08
CA ASP A 509 22.57 2.84 12.31
C ASP A 509 22.22 2.72 10.80
N MET A 510 21.75 3.81 10.20
CA MET A 510 21.49 3.90 8.76
C MET A 510 22.75 4.30 7.97
N GLY A 511 23.87 4.57 8.64
CA GLY A 511 25.05 5.20 8.06
C GLY A 511 24.92 6.72 7.93
N ASP A 512 26.02 7.38 7.63
CA ASP A 512 26.13 8.86 7.45
C ASP A 512 25.72 9.68 8.70
N GLY A 513 25.86 9.12 9.91
CA GLY A 513 25.48 9.76 11.17
C GLY A 513 23.97 9.81 11.42
N VAL A 514 23.15 9.02 10.71
CA VAL A 514 21.69 9.00 10.86
C VAL A 514 21.25 7.69 11.52
N ALA A 515 20.47 7.79 12.60
CA ALA A 515 19.85 6.65 13.27
C ALA A 515 18.38 6.49 12.84
N LEU A 516 17.88 5.24 12.85
CA LEU A 516 16.47 4.90 12.63
C LEU A 516 15.88 4.27 13.89
N PHE A 517 14.81 4.85 14.42
CA PHE A 517 13.97 4.22 15.44
C PHE A 517 12.76 3.55 14.78
N ALA A 518 12.72 2.22 14.82
CA ALA A 518 11.68 1.42 14.18
C ALA A 518 10.79 0.70 15.21
N PHE A 519 9.46 0.74 15.00
CA PHE A 519 8.47 0.08 15.87
C PHE A 519 8.40 -1.42 15.55
N ARG A 520 8.43 -2.28 16.59
CA ARG A 520 8.30 -3.74 16.48
C ARG A 520 6.95 -4.27 16.95
N THR A 521 6.20 -3.48 17.71
CA THR A 521 4.90 -3.85 18.27
C THR A 521 3.88 -4.27 17.21
N LYS A 522 2.93 -5.12 17.59
CA LYS A 522 1.80 -5.49 16.74
C LYS A 522 0.96 -4.24 16.39
N ASN A 523 0.63 -4.08 15.11
CA ASN A 523 -0.07 -2.90 14.60
C ASN A 523 0.64 -1.56 14.93
N GLN A 524 1.94 -1.60 15.24
CA GLN A 524 2.75 -0.43 15.60
C GLN A 524 2.07 0.42 16.70
N THR A 525 1.44 -0.26 17.68
CA THR A 525 0.80 0.41 18.82
C THR A 525 1.84 0.92 19.80
N LEU A 526 1.54 2.07 20.39
CA LEU A 526 2.43 2.80 21.31
C LEU A 526 2.08 2.40 22.75
N GLY A 527 2.85 1.47 23.32
CA GLY A 527 2.80 1.05 24.73
C GLY A 527 3.89 1.74 25.56
N PHE A 528 3.88 1.50 26.89
CA PHE A 528 4.84 2.10 27.82
C PHE A 528 6.29 1.78 27.45
N GLU A 529 6.60 0.52 27.13
CA GLU A 529 7.96 0.10 26.79
C GLU A 529 8.47 0.80 25.53
N LEU A 530 7.61 1.01 24.51
CA LEU A 530 7.99 1.71 23.27
C LEU A 530 8.33 3.18 23.54
N VAL A 531 7.51 3.87 24.37
CA VAL A 531 7.72 5.28 24.71
C VAL A 531 9.03 5.46 25.50
N GLN A 532 9.31 4.59 26.46
CA GLN A 532 10.59 4.58 27.19
C GLN A 532 11.78 4.26 26.27
N SER A 533 11.58 3.36 25.31
CA SER A 533 12.60 3.01 24.31
C SER A 533 12.93 4.19 23.40
N LEU A 534 11.92 4.99 23.01
CA LEU A 534 12.15 6.19 22.20
C LEU A 534 12.94 7.27 22.98
N GLU A 535 12.63 7.45 24.28
CA GLU A 535 13.39 8.35 25.13
C GLU A 535 14.85 7.94 25.21
N LYS A 536 15.10 6.65 25.53
CA LYS A 536 16.46 6.09 25.57
C LYS A 536 17.17 6.19 24.21
N ALA A 537 16.44 5.95 23.11
CA ALA A 537 17.00 6.10 21.77
C ALA A 537 17.44 7.53 21.49
N CYS A 538 16.66 8.52 21.91
CA CYS A 538 17.05 9.93 21.81
C CYS A 538 18.35 10.25 22.56
N ASP A 539 18.54 9.68 23.76
CA ASP A 539 19.77 9.89 24.55
C ASP A 539 21.00 9.27 23.82
N ILE A 540 20.82 8.07 23.23
CA ILE A 540 21.87 7.44 22.42
C ILE A 540 22.19 8.27 21.16
N VAL A 541 21.15 8.80 20.49
CA VAL A 541 21.34 9.63 19.30
C VAL A 541 22.09 10.91 19.61
N GLU A 542 21.79 11.56 20.74
CA GLU A 542 22.51 12.78 21.19
C GLU A 542 24.00 12.53 21.40
N GLU A 543 24.39 11.32 21.81
CA GLU A 543 25.78 10.95 22.06
C GLU A 543 26.53 10.44 20.81
N GLN A 544 25.83 9.78 19.86
CA GLN A 544 26.51 8.96 18.84
C GLN A 544 26.11 9.29 17.40
N PHE A 545 25.05 10.08 17.16
CA PHE A 545 24.53 10.36 15.83
C PHE A 545 24.25 11.85 15.62
N ASP A 546 24.09 12.26 14.37
CA ASP A 546 23.80 13.64 13.98
C ASP A 546 22.29 13.90 13.82
N ALA A 547 21.49 12.83 13.58
CA ALA A 547 20.06 12.94 13.29
C ALA A 547 19.31 11.65 13.60
N LEU A 548 17.98 11.77 13.82
CA LEU A 548 17.08 10.66 14.06
C LEU A 548 15.98 10.59 12.98
N VAL A 549 15.74 9.40 12.45
CA VAL A 549 14.55 9.04 11.68
C VAL A 549 13.62 8.19 12.56
N ILE A 550 12.33 8.51 12.61
CA ILE A 550 11.30 7.68 13.25
C ILE A 550 10.41 7.07 12.17
N GLY A 551 10.39 5.74 12.05
CA GLY A 551 9.60 5.07 11.02
C GLY A 551 10.01 3.63 10.81
N HIS A 552 9.47 3.00 9.78
CA HIS A 552 9.75 1.63 9.36
C HIS A 552 9.19 1.39 7.94
N ASP A 553 9.46 0.24 7.36
CA ASP A 553 9.05 -0.17 6.01
C ASP A 553 7.69 -0.93 5.96
N ARG A 554 7.00 -1.08 7.11
CA ARG A 554 5.68 -1.74 7.19
C ARG A 554 4.59 -0.87 6.56
N GLU A 555 3.43 -1.48 6.26
CA GLU A 555 2.31 -0.86 5.54
C GLU A 555 1.75 0.39 6.25
N HIS A 556 1.64 0.36 7.58
CA HIS A 556 1.01 1.41 8.39
C HIS A 556 1.99 1.95 9.42
N PHE A 557 2.00 3.26 9.62
CA PHE A 557 2.92 3.91 10.57
C PHE A 557 2.59 3.56 12.02
N SER A 558 1.34 3.81 12.47
CA SER A 558 0.90 3.48 13.84
C SER A 558 -0.61 3.55 14.00
N TYR A 559 -1.17 2.61 14.74
CA TYR A 559 -2.59 2.66 15.14
C TYR A 559 -2.82 3.46 16.44
N GLY A 560 -1.79 4.14 16.96
CA GLY A 560 -1.87 4.97 18.18
C GLY A 560 -1.65 4.18 19.47
N ALA A 561 -2.18 4.69 20.57
CA ALA A 561 -1.96 4.14 21.90
C ALA A 561 -2.42 2.67 22.04
N ASN A 562 -1.69 1.88 22.84
CA ASN A 562 -2.07 0.52 23.20
C ASN A 562 -3.25 0.53 24.20
N LEU A 563 -4.48 0.58 23.66
CA LEU A 563 -5.70 0.63 24.47
C LEU A 563 -5.90 -0.60 25.37
N ALA A 564 -5.34 -1.75 25.02
CA ALA A 564 -5.42 -2.95 25.87
C ALA A 564 -4.59 -2.77 27.16
N GLU A 565 -3.40 -2.18 27.05
CA GLU A 565 -2.52 -1.86 28.18
C GLU A 565 -3.13 -0.77 29.07
N ALA A 566 -3.65 0.31 28.48
CA ALA A 566 -4.38 1.36 29.20
C ALA A 566 -5.61 0.80 29.92
N GLY A 567 -6.41 -0.03 29.24
CA GLY A 567 -7.57 -0.69 29.83
C GLY A 567 -7.24 -1.66 30.98
N ALA A 568 -6.09 -2.32 30.92
CA ALA A 568 -5.61 -3.16 32.02
C ALA A 568 -5.27 -2.32 33.26
N ALA A 569 -4.58 -1.18 33.11
CA ALA A 569 -4.27 -0.27 34.20
C ALA A 569 -5.55 0.33 34.82
N LEU A 570 -6.53 0.72 34.00
CA LEU A 570 -7.85 1.19 34.47
C LEU A 570 -8.59 0.13 35.30
N ARG A 571 -8.65 -1.12 34.84
CA ARG A 571 -9.27 -2.21 35.59
C ARG A 571 -8.57 -2.53 36.92
N ALA A 572 -7.27 -2.33 36.96
CA ALA A 572 -6.48 -2.48 38.20
C ALA A 572 -6.65 -1.31 39.18
N GLY A 573 -7.26 -0.19 38.76
CA GLY A 573 -7.37 1.02 39.55
C GLY A 573 -6.03 1.73 39.77
N ASP A 574 -5.05 1.48 38.90
CA ASP A 574 -3.67 2.02 38.99
C ASP A 574 -3.63 3.43 38.36
N ASN A 575 -4.19 4.39 39.09
CA ASN A 575 -4.32 5.76 38.64
C ASN A 575 -2.96 6.47 38.49
N ASP A 576 -1.95 6.10 39.30
CA ASP A 576 -0.63 6.69 39.22
C ASP A 576 0.07 6.23 37.95
N ARG A 577 -0.02 4.95 37.60
CA ARG A 577 0.51 4.43 36.34
C ARG A 577 -0.14 5.08 35.11
N ILE A 578 -1.45 5.36 35.15
CA ILE A 578 -2.15 6.06 34.07
C ILE A 578 -1.64 7.48 33.93
N ARG A 579 -1.45 8.20 35.05
CA ARG A 579 -0.91 9.56 35.05
C ARG A 579 0.51 9.58 34.49
N ASP A 580 1.39 8.72 35.01
CA ASP A 580 2.79 8.61 34.56
C ASP A 580 2.87 8.27 33.06
N ALA A 581 1.96 7.44 32.55
CA ALA A 581 1.87 7.11 31.14
C ALA A 581 1.51 8.31 30.27
N VAL A 582 0.50 9.07 30.65
CA VAL A 582 0.05 10.27 29.92
C VAL A 582 1.16 11.34 29.96
N GLU A 583 1.75 11.58 31.12
CA GLU A 583 2.84 12.56 31.26
C GLU A 583 4.10 12.12 30.50
N GLY A 584 4.49 10.86 30.62
CA GLY A 584 5.64 10.29 29.90
C GLY A 584 5.46 10.35 28.38
N PHE A 585 4.28 9.95 27.88
CA PHE A 585 3.98 10.03 26.45
C PHE A 585 4.07 11.47 25.93
N GLN A 586 3.40 12.43 26.59
CA GLN A 586 3.42 13.83 26.18
C GLN A 586 4.83 14.41 26.23
N ARG A 587 5.59 14.14 27.29
CA ARG A 587 6.97 14.60 27.46
C ARG A 587 7.86 14.09 26.33
N VAL A 588 7.76 12.80 25.97
CA VAL A 588 8.57 12.22 24.90
C VAL A 588 8.13 12.76 23.54
N ALA A 589 6.83 12.79 23.25
CA ALA A 589 6.31 13.27 21.95
C ALA A 589 6.67 14.74 21.70
N VAL A 590 6.39 15.63 22.66
CA VAL A 590 6.71 17.06 22.55
C VAL A 590 8.23 17.29 22.56
N GLY A 591 8.95 16.50 23.36
CA GLY A 591 10.40 16.57 23.49
C GLY A 591 11.17 16.30 22.18
N LEU A 592 10.59 15.58 21.22
CA LEU A 592 11.20 15.36 19.89
C LEU A 592 11.54 16.68 19.20
N ARG A 593 10.70 17.70 19.35
CA ARG A 593 10.89 19.04 18.76
C ARG A 593 12.11 19.78 19.29
N TYR A 594 12.49 19.53 20.54
CA TYR A 594 13.49 20.32 21.25
C TYR A 594 14.82 19.59 21.43
N ARG A 595 14.97 18.44 20.76
CA ARG A 595 16.25 17.73 20.75
C ARG A 595 17.32 18.53 20.02
N PRO A 596 18.60 18.44 20.45
CA PRO A 596 19.71 19.19 19.84
C PRO A 596 20.12 18.68 18.45
N PHE A 597 19.40 17.68 17.94
CA PHE A 597 19.54 17.06 16.61
C PHE A 597 18.20 17.01 15.88
N PRO A 598 18.18 17.04 14.54
CA PRO A 598 16.93 16.99 13.78
C PRO A 598 16.26 15.61 13.87
N VAL A 599 14.93 15.63 13.98
CA VAL A 599 14.08 14.43 13.97
C VAL A 599 13.18 14.45 12.75
N VAL A 600 13.24 13.40 11.92
CA VAL A 600 12.42 13.27 10.71
C VAL A 600 11.54 12.03 10.81
N ALA A 601 10.24 12.20 10.60
CA ALA A 601 9.30 11.06 10.56
C ALA A 601 9.13 10.52 9.14
N ALA A 602 9.17 9.20 8.99
CA ALA A 602 8.88 8.46 7.76
C ALA A 602 7.51 7.78 7.87
N VAL A 603 6.46 8.35 7.25
CA VAL A 603 5.07 8.03 7.56
C VAL A 603 4.32 7.49 6.34
N ALA A 604 3.69 6.32 6.45
CA ALA A 604 2.89 5.70 5.39
C ALA A 604 1.61 5.07 5.92
N GLY A 605 0.64 4.87 5.03
CA GLY A 605 -0.59 4.16 5.33
C GLY A 605 -1.37 4.83 6.47
N ARG A 606 -1.74 4.07 7.50
CA ARG A 606 -2.50 4.59 8.64
C ARG A 606 -1.59 5.13 9.73
N ALA A 607 -1.94 6.32 10.21
CA ALA A 607 -1.31 6.95 11.36
C ALA A 607 -2.40 7.61 12.22
N PHE A 608 -2.68 7.06 13.39
CA PHE A 608 -3.80 7.51 14.21
C PHE A 608 -3.36 7.91 15.62
N GLY A 609 -4.09 8.88 16.20
CA GLY A 609 -3.93 9.29 17.60
C GLY A 609 -2.48 9.61 17.96
N GLY A 610 -1.95 8.97 18.98
CA GLY A 610 -0.55 9.14 19.44
C GLY A 610 0.49 8.98 18.34
N GLY A 611 0.23 8.16 17.30
CA GLY A 611 1.11 8.07 16.13
C GLY A 611 1.18 9.38 15.34
N VAL A 612 0.05 10.09 15.23
CA VAL A 612 0.02 11.45 14.66
C VAL A 612 0.79 12.42 15.56
N GLU A 613 0.60 12.33 16.87
CA GLU A 613 1.25 13.21 17.83
C GLU A 613 2.79 13.11 17.77
N PHE A 614 3.34 11.92 17.52
CA PHE A 614 4.79 11.78 17.31
C PHE A 614 5.27 12.56 16.09
N PHE A 615 4.68 12.33 14.92
CA PHE A 615 5.20 13.00 13.72
C PHE A 615 4.85 14.51 13.67
N LEU A 616 3.82 14.95 14.39
CA LEU A 616 3.52 16.38 14.49
C LEU A 616 4.66 17.18 15.12
N HIS A 617 5.43 16.56 16.04
CA HIS A 617 6.54 17.19 16.74
C HIS A 617 7.91 16.97 16.09
N CYS A 618 8.00 16.20 15.01
CA CYS A 618 9.22 16.09 14.22
C CYS A 618 9.50 17.36 13.43
N ASP A 619 10.76 17.63 13.12
CA ASP A 619 11.20 18.81 12.34
C ASP A 619 10.68 18.74 10.91
N ARG A 620 10.66 17.54 10.35
CA ARG A 620 10.15 17.26 9.02
C ARG A 620 9.43 15.92 8.97
N VAL A 621 8.43 15.83 8.10
CA VAL A 621 7.75 14.58 7.78
C VAL A 621 7.96 14.23 6.31
N VAL A 622 8.42 13.01 6.07
CA VAL A 622 8.40 12.38 4.76
C VAL A 622 7.20 11.45 4.73
N ALA A 623 6.19 11.80 3.97
CA ALA A 623 4.92 11.09 3.92
C ALA A 623 4.75 10.36 2.59
N HIS A 624 4.32 9.10 2.65
CA HIS A 624 3.80 8.42 1.47
C HIS A 624 2.49 9.08 1.04
N HIS A 625 2.26 9.20 -0.26
CA HIS A 625 1.06 9.83 -0.79
C HIS A 625 -0.25 9.16 -0.29
N GLU A 626 -0.25 7.85 -0.03
CA GLU A 626 -1.32 7.14 0.66
C GLU A 626 -1.12 7.23 2.19
N LEU A 627 -1.31 8.42 2.75
CA LEU A 627 -1.32 8.66 4.18
C LEU A 627 -2.74 8.94 4.66
N TYR A 628 -3.24 8.07 5.54
CA TYR A 628 -4.54 8.16 6.22
C TYR A 628 -4.29 8.49 7.67
N CYS A 629 -4.25 9.76 8.02
CA CYS A 629 -3.90 10.17 9.38
C CYS A 629 -4.99 11.04 10.04
N GLY A 630 -5.09 10.93 11.36
CA GLY A 630 -6.04 11.71 12.12
C GLY A 630 -5.93 11.53 13.64
N LEU A 631 -6.29 12.59 14.37
CA LEU A 631 -6.50 12.56 15.81
C LEU A 631 -7.93 12.05 16.05
N ILE A 632 -8.07 10.75 16.34
CA ILE A 632 -9.37 10.04 16.38
C ILE A 632 -9.77 9.65 17.81
N GLU A 633 -9.13 10.21 18.80
CA GLU A 633 -9.29 9.87 20.22
C GLU A 633 -10.75 9.99 20.71
N LEU A 634 -11.51 10.96 20.16
CA LEU A 634 -12.92 11.13 20.52
C LEU A 634 -13.76 9.88 20.22
N GLY A 635 -13.36 9.12 19.21
CA GLY A 635 -14.00 7.85 18.84
C GLY A 635 -13.93 6.79 19.94
N VAL A 636 -12.89 6.83 20.78
CA VAL A 636 -12.69 5.93 21.92
C VAL A 636 -12.99 6.58 23.27
N GLY A 637 -13.53 7.80 23.29
CA GLY A 637 -13.93 8.52 24.50
C GLY A 637 -12.84 9.35 25.14
N LEU A 638 -11.72 9.57 24.43
CA LEU A 638 -10.56 10.36 24.88
C LEU A 638 -10.42 11.63 24.06
N ILE A 639 -9.45 12.46 24.43
CA ILE A 639 -9.00 13.61 23.64
C ILE A 639 -7.50 13.45 23.30
N PRO A 640 -6.97 14.06 22.23
CA PRO A 640 -5.54 14.11 22.00
C PRO A 640 -4.83 14.85 23.13
N ALA A 641 -3.78 14.25 23.69
CA ALA A 641 -3.09 14.81 24.85
C ALA A 641 -1.56 14.59 24.85
N GLY A 642 -1.01 14.05 23.79
CA GLY A 642 0.44 14.04 23.54
C GLY A 642 0.94 15.30 22.84
N GLY A 643 0.21 16.41 22.94
CA GLY A 643 0.48 17.66 22.28
C GLY A 643 -0.23 17.85 20.94
N GLY A 644 -1.09 16.90 20.53
CA GLY A 644 -1.78 16.94 19.23
C GLY A 644 -2.77 18.10 19.12
N THR A 645 -3.54 18.38 20.16
CA THR A 645 -4.47 19.54 20.22
C THR A 645 -3.69 20.85 20.14
N LYS A 646 -2.64 20.99 20.95
CA LYS A 646 -1.75 22.15 20.98
C LYS A 646 -1.12 22.39 19.61
N GLU A 647 -0.58 21.33 18.99
CA GLU A 647 0.17 21.48 17.74
C GLU A 647 -0.71 21.89 16.56
N LEU A 648 -1.90 21.28 16.38
CA LEU A 648 -2.81 21.69 15.34
C LEU A 648 -3.35 23.12 15.55
N LEU A 649 -3.60 23.49 16.81
CA LEU A 649 -3.97 24.86 17.15
C LEU A 649 -2.86 25.84 16.76
N GLN A 650 -1.63 25.57 17.16
CA GLN A 650 -0.47 26.40 16.86
C GLN A 650 -0.28 26.58 15.34
N ARG A 651 -0.33 25.46 14.60
CA ARG A 651 -0.22 25.49 13.13
C ARG A 651 -1.34 26.31 12.47
N ALA A 652 -2.55 26.24 13.01
CA ALA A 652 -3.66 27.06 12.50
C ALA A 652 -3.46 28.55 12.82
N LEU A 653 -3.04 28.90 14.04
CA LEU A 653 -2.84 30.28 14.46
C LEU A 653 -1.59 30.92 13.81
N ASN A 654 -0.59 30.13 13.46
CA ASN A 654 0.58 30.61 12.70
C ASN A 654 0.23 31.09 11.28
N ARG A 655 -0.97 30.73 10.75
CA ARG A 655 -1.47 31.23 9.46
C ARG A 655 -2.18 32.58 9.57
N VAL A 656 -2.44 33.06 10.78
CA VAL A 656 -3.09 34.38 11.01
C VAL A 656 -2.07 35.46 10.75
N ALA A 657 -2.38 36.38 9.85
CA ALA A 657 -1.61 37.62 9.72
C ALA A 657 -2.00 38.55 10.89
N TRP A 658 -1.25 38.47 11.99
CA TRP A 658 -1.54 39.21 13.21
C TRP A 658 -1.30 40.71 13.01
N ASP A 659 -2.36 41.41 12.61
CA ASP A 659 -2.45 42.86 12.52
C ASP A 659 -3.72 43.35 13.29
N GLU A 660 -4.01 44.64 13.25
CA GLU A 660 -5.13 45.23 13.98
C GLU A 660 -6.52 44.70 13.52
N GLN A 661 -6.61 44.10 12.32
CA GLN A 661 -7.86 43.60 11.72
C GLN A 661 -7.91 42.07 11.63
N ALA A 662 -6.92 41.36 12.15
CA ALA A 662 -6.85 39.90 12.06
C ALA A 662 -8.01 39.26 12.86
N ASP A 663 -8.77 38.37 12.22
CA ASP A 663 -9.75 37.52 12.88
C ASP A 663 -9.20 36.07 12.97
N PRO A 664 -8.74 35.61 14.14
CA PRO A 664 -8.22 34.26 14.33
C PRO A 664 -9.32 33.19 14.43
N LEU A 665 -10.60 33.58 14.60
CA LEU A 665 -11.71 32.64 14.85
C LEU A 665 -11.95 31.63 13.72
N PRO A 666 -11.87 31.95 12.42
CA PRO A 666 -11.98 30.97 11.35
C PRO A 666 -10.90 29.88 11.41
N TYR A 667 -9.68 30.25 11.77
CA TYR A 667 -8.54 29.33 11.91
C TYR A 667 -8.71 28.40 13.11
N LEU A 668 -9.12 28.95 14.26
CA LEU A 668 -9.48 28.17 15.44
C LEU A 668 -10.61 27.16 15.11
N LYS A 669 -11.70 27.61 14.47
CA LYS A 669 -12.82 26.76 14.07
C LYS A 669 -12.39 25.64 13.11
N SER A 670 -11.46 25.93 12.20
CA SER A 670 -10.92 24.92 11.25
C SER A 670 -10.17 23.83 11.99
N ALA A 671 -9.20 24.18 12.85
CA ALA A 671 -8.44 23.23 13.66
C ALA A 671 -9.38 22.43 14.59
N PHE A 672 -10.30 23.11 15.26
CA PHE A 672 -11.28 22.48 16.12
C PHE A 672 -12.16 21.45 15.37
N LYS A 673 -12.65 21.76 14.16
CA LYS A 673 -13.42 20.81 13.34
C LYS A 673 -12.57 19.59 12.92
N THR A 674 -11.28 19.77 12.74
CA THR A 674 -10.38 18.65 12.41
C THR A 674 -10.27 17.68 13.60
N ILE A 675 -10.04 18.19 14.80
CA ILE A 675 -9.90 17.36 16.03
C ILE A 675 -11.27 16.90 16.53
N GLY A 676 -12.21 17.83 16.76
CA GLY A 676 -13.50 17.54 17.39
C GLY A 676 -14.43 16.62 16.59
N LEU A 677 -14.20 16.46 15.28
CA LEU A 677 -14.90 15.51 14.43
C LEU A 677 -14.04 14.30 14.05
N GLY A 678 -12.85 14.16 14.64
CA GLY A 678 -11.94 13.04 14.35
C GLY A 678 -11.66 12.87 12.86
N LYS A 679 -11.39 13.96 12.13
CA LYS A 679 -11.18 13.89 10.68
C LYS A 679 -9.93 13.12 10.34
N VAL A 680 -10.08 12.15 9.46
CA VAL A 680 -8.99 11.35 8.88
C VAL A 680 -8.76 11.80 7.44
N SER A 681 -7.50 12.07 7.10
CA SER A 681 -7.12 12.36 5.71
C SER A 681 -7.25 11.12 4.82
N MET A 682 -7.61 11.33 3.56
CA MET A 682 -7.70 10.28 2.53
C MET A 682 -6.48 10.28 1.59
N SER A 683 -5.49 11.12 1.88
CA SER A 683 -4.20 11.22 1.20
C SER A 683 -3.26 12.16 1.99
N ALA A 684 -1.96 12.13 1.69
CA ALA A 684 -1.01 13.10 2.25
C ALA A 684 -1.32 14.55 1.81
N TRP A 685 -1.91 14.74 0.63
CA TRP A 685 -2.34 16.07 0.17
C TRP A 685 -3.48 16.61 1.03
N GLU A 686 -4.47 15.79 1.36
CA GLU A 686 -5.54 16.19 2.28
C GLU A 686 -5.00 16.37 3.71
N ALA A 687 -4.00 15.58 4.13
CA ALA A 687 -3.33 15.77 5.41
C ALA A 687 -2.68 17.17 5.53
N LYS A 688 -2.11 17.71 4.43
CA LYS A 688 -1.67 19.12 4.38
C LYS A 688 -2.82 20.10 4.55
N GLN A 689 -3.95 19.89 3.88
CA GLN A 689 -5.14 20.76 3.97
C GLN A 689 -5.72 20.74 5.38
N LEU A 690 -5.71 19.58 6.06
CA LEU A 690 -6.19 19.43 7.43
C LEU A 690 -5.21 19.95 8.50
N GLY A 691 -3.98 20.29 8.12
CA GLY A 691 -2.94 20.79 9.01
C GLY A 691 -2.07 19.72 9.68
N TYR A 692 -2.28 18.45 9.37
CA TYR A 692 -1.43 17.35 9.87
C TYR A 692 -0.03 17.37 9.26
N LEU A 693 0.11 17.80 8.03
CA LEU A 693 1.40 18.04 7.36
C LEU A 693 1.60 19.54 7.11
N ARG A 694 2.87 19.97 7.15
CA ARG A 694 3.30 21.33 6.81
C ARG A 694 3.57 21.43 5.31
N ASP A 695 3.64 22.64 4.77
CA ASP A 695 4.03 22.84 3.36
C ASP A 695 5.47 22.40 3.08
N SER A 696 6.35 22.46 4.09
CA SER A 696 7.73 21.98 4.02
C SER A 696 7.88 20.47 4.04
N ASP A 697 6.84 19.73 4.45
CA ASP A 697 6.88 18.27 4.50
C ASP A 697 6.85 17.65 3.10
N VAL A 698 7.60 16.56 2.92
CA VAL A 698 7.81 15.91 1.63
C VAL A 698 6.73 14.86 1.41
N ILE A 699 6.14 14.83 0.21
CA ILE A 699 5.21 13.77 -0.20
C ILE A 699 5.86 12.92 -1.30
N LEU A 700 5.92 11.60 -1.07
CA LEU A 700 6.47 10.63 -2.01
C LEU A 700 5.37 9.74 -2.58
N MET A 701 5.51 9.39 -3.85
CA MET A 701 4.64 8.40 -4.50
C MET A 701 5.09 6.97 -4.19
N ASN A 702 6.40 6.70 -4.08
CA ASN A 702 6.93 5.36 -3.82
C ASN A 702 7.21 5.12 -2.33
N ARG A 703 6.45 4.18 -1.72
CA ARG A 703 6.64 3.83 -0.31
C ARG A 703 8.00 3.18 -0.01
N PHE A 704 8.60 2.49 -0.97
CA PHE A 704 9.89 1.82 -0.78
C PHE A 704 11.06 2.82 -0.67
N HIS A 705 10.88 4.05 -1.12
CA HIS A 705 11.86 5.11 -0.95
C HIS A 705 11.70 5.91 0.35
N LEU A 706 10.72 5.56 1.19
CA LEU A 706 10.34 6.38 2.35
C LEU A 706 11.49 6.56 3.33
N LEU A 707 12.12 5.47 3.78
CA LEU A 707 13.23 5.53 4.74
C LEU A 707 14.48 6.18 4.13
N ARG A 708 14.79 5.89 2.87
CA ARG A 708 15.90 6.55 2.15
C ARG A 708 15.72 8.08 2.10
N GLN A 709 14.51 8.53 1.73
CA GLN A 709 14.25 9.98 1.66
C GLN A 709 14.26 10.62 3.05
N ALA A 710 13.72 9.94 4.06
CA ALA A 710 13.77 10.43 5.43
C ALA A 710 15.22 10.56 5.94
N LYS A 711 16.08 9.58 5.65
CA LYS A 711 17.53 9.66 5.90
C LYS A 711 18.14 10.89 5.22
N THR A 712 17.81 11.10 3.94
CA THR A 712 18.33 12.24 3.16
C THR A 712 17.91 13.59 3.77
N GLU A 713 16.64 13.71 4.17
CA GLU A 713 16.12 14.93 4.81
C GLU A 713 16.76 15.17 6.19
N ALA A 714 16.91 14.11 6.99
CA ALA A 714 17.52 14.18 8.31
C ALA A 714 18.99 14.64 8.22
N LYS A 715 19.75 14.00 7.33
CA LYS A 715 21.14 14.39 7.06
C LYS A 715 21.27 15.83 6.56
N ALA A 716 20.40 16.23 5.62
CA ALA A 716 20.44 17.60 5.10
C ALA A 716 20.16 18.66 6.19
N LEU A 717 19.24 18.38 7.12
CA LEU A 717 18.97 19.28 8.26
C LEU A 717 20.18 19.36 9.19
N ALA A 718 20.82 18.24 9.52
CA ALA A 718 22.01 18.20 10.36
C ALA A 718 23.17 19.00 9.72
N ASP A 719 23.46 18.75 8.43
CA ASP A 719 24.54 19.42 7.69
C ASP A 719 24.37 20.93 7.55
N GLN A 720 23.12 21.42 7.63
CA GLN A 720 22.84 22.88 7.61
C GLN A 720 23.10 23.57 8.96
N GLY A 721 23.58 22.84 9.97
CA GLY A 721 23.81 23.38 11.30
C GLY A 721 22.51 23.54 12.09
N TYR A 722 21.74 22.45 12.18
CA TYR A 722 20.46 22.40 12.89
C TYR A 722 20.53 23.05 14.28
N ARG A 723 19.46 23.74 14.62
CA ARG A 723 19.21 24.28 15.97
C ARG A 723 17.75 24.01 16.33
N PRO A 724 17.48 23.49 17.54
CA PRO A 724 16.10 23.28 17.98
C PRO A 724 15.33 24.60 18.04
N PRO A 725 14.04 24.62 17.73
CA PRO A 725 13.22 25.82 17.88
C PRO A 725 13.07 26.21 19.34
N GLN A 726 12.80 27.49 19.60
CA GLN A 726 12.44 27.95 20.93
C GLN A 726 10.99 27.56 21.25
N GLU A 727 10.70 27.42 22.57
CA GLU A 727 9.33 27.19 23.04
C GLU A 727 8.45 28.37 22.59
N PRO A 728 7.30 28.09 21.89
CA PRO A 728 6.45 29.14 21.38
C PRO A 728 5.55 29.73 22.45
N SER A 729 5.28 31.01 22.34
CA SER A 729 4.12 31.64 22.98
C SER A 729 2.89 31.44 22.09
N MET A 730 1.77 31.02 22.67
CA MET A 730 0.52 30.72 21.98
C MET A 730 -0.53 31.79 22.27
N ARG A 731 -1.07 32.42 21.24
CA ARG A 731 -2.09 33.46 21.37
C ARG A 731 -3.48 32.84 21.38
N LEU A 732 -4.12 32.75 22.54
CA LEU A 732 -5.39 32.07 22.76
C LEU A 732 -6.56 33.04 22.88
N LEU A 733 -7.76 32.65 22.34
CA LEU A 733 -8.95 33.52 22.22
C LEU A 733 -9.78 33.63 23.50
N GLY A 734 -9.47 32.90 24.55
CA GLY A 734 -10.20 32.92 25.82
C GLY A 734 -11.69 32.61 25.70
N ALA A 735 -12.49 33.25 26.56
CA ALA A 735 -13.93 33.03 26.67
C ALA A 735 -14.70 33.30 25.39
N THR A 736 -14.26 34.26 24.56
CA THR A 736 -14.91 34.56 23.26
C THR A 736 -14.76 33.38 22.28
N GLY A 737 -13.57 32.81 22.16
CA GLY A 737 -13.31 31.64 21.35
C GLY A 737 -14.09 30.43 21.83
N TYR A 738 -14.10 30.19 23.16
CA TYR A 738 -14.84 29.10 23.78
C TYR A 738 -16.34 29.17 23.52
N SER A 739 -16.94 30.35 23.72
CA SER A 739 -18.36 30.58 23.46
C SER A 739 -18.73 30.31 22.01
N ALA A 740 -17.89 30.77 21.05
CA ALA A 740 -18.12 30.53 19.62
C ALA A 740 -18.06 29.06 19.24
N LEU A 741 -17.15 28.27 19.84
CA LEU A 741 -17.07 26.83 19.63
C LEU A 741 -18.25 26.09 20.28
N ASN A 742 -18.68 26.50 21.47
CA ASN A 742 -19.85 25.90 22.16
C ASN A 742 -21.16 26.10 21.40
N VAL A 743 -21.37 27.29 20.80
CA VAL A 743 -22.54 27.53 19.94
C VAL A 743 -22.51 26.59 18.73
N MET A 744 -21.35 26.39 18.12
CA MET A 744 -21.22 25.45 17.00
C MET A 744 -21.53 24.02 17.43
N LEU A 745 -21.01 23.57 18.58
CA LEU A 745 -21.28 22.24 19.12
C LEU A 745 -22.76 22.02 19.46
N TYR A 746 -23.41 23.02 20.03
CA TYR A 746 -24.84 22.99 20.32
C TYR A 746 -25.66 22.78 19.04
N ILE A 747 -25.38 23.57 17.99
CA ILE A 747 -26.05 23.42 16.68
C ILE A 747 -25.80 22.01 16.08
N MET A 748 -24.61 21.47 16.24
CA MET A 748 -24.29 20.14 15.69
C MET A 748 -25.00 19.02 16.46
N GLU A 749 -25.15 19.14 17.78
CA GLU A 749 -25.90 18.17 18.59
C GLU A 749 -27.41 18.24 18.27
N GLU A 750 -28.02 19.42 18.23
CA GLU A 750 -29.42 19.61 17.86
C GLU A 750 -29.71 19.13 16.42
N GLY A 751 -28.73 19.25 15.52
CA GLY A 751 -28.80 18.71 14.15
C GLY A 751 -28.57 17.19 14.07
N GLY A 752 -28.27 16.50 15.17
CA GLY A 752 -28.02 15.07 15.19
C GLY A 752 -26.66 14.65 14.58
N PHE A 753 -25.72 15.60 14.37
CA PHE A 753 -24.40 15.32 13.82
C PHE A 753 -23.38 14.88 14.88
N VAL A 754 -23.63 15.17 16.16
CA VAL A 754 -22.75 14.85 17.30
C VAL A 754 -23.60 14.25 18.42
N ALA A 755 -23.15 13.11 18.97
CA ALA A 755 -23.82 12.49 20.12
C ALA A 755 -23.57 13.31 21.40
N PRO A 756 -24.45 13.21 22.42
CA PRO A 756 -24.31 14.00 23.67
C PRO A 756 -22.94 13.82 24.37
N TYR A 757 -22.42 12.59 24.42
CA TYR A 757 -21.12 12.38 25.04
C TYR A 757 -19.95 12.89 24.18
N ASP A 758 -20.05 12.79 22.85
CA ASP A 758 -19.03 13.32 21.95
C ASP A 758 -18.98 14.86 22.01
N ARG A 759 -20.11 15.51 22.27
CA ARG A 759 -20.15 16.96 22.57
C ARG A 759 -19.36 17.29 23.83
N ILE A 760 -19.51 16.51 24.91
CA ILE A 760 -18.76 16.74 26.16
C ILE A 760 -17.24 16.61 25.91
N LEU A 761 -16.82 15.60 25.18
CA LEU A 761 -15.41 15.43 24.78
C LEU A 761 -14.90 16.61 23.92
N ALA A 762 -15.70 17.01 22.94
CA ALA A 762 -15.36 18.15 22.08
C ALA A 762 -15.33 19.49 22.85
N GLN A 763 -16.16 19.66 23.91
CA GLN A 763 -16.09 20.81 24.80
C GLN A 763 -14.77 20.85 25.59
N LYS A 764 -14.22 19.69 26.02
CA LYS A 764 -12.90 19.63 26.65
C LYS A 764 -11.80 20.06 25.66
N VAL A 765 -11.85 19.58 24.40
CA VAL A 765 -10.94 20.04 23.34
C VAL A 765 -11.08 21.56 23.13
N ALA A 766 -12.32 22.09 23.06
CA ALA A 766 -12.57 23.53 22.92
C ALA A 766 -11.96 24.33 24.07
N LYS A 767 -12.09 23.82 25.31
CA LYS A 767 -11.51 24.44 26.50
C LYS A 767 -9.99 24.53 26.40
N VAL A 768 -9.31 23.44 26.02
CA VAL A 768 -7.86 23.42 25.78
C VAL A 768 -7.45 24.41 24.69
N MET A 769 -8.14 24.40 23.54
CA MET A 769 -7.80 25.24 22.39
C MET A 769 -8.01 26.75 22.62
N THR A 770 -8.77 27.12 23.61
CA THR A 770 -9.11 28.52 23.90
C THR A 770 -8.48 29.07 25.18
N GLY A 771 -7.78 28.22 25.94
CA GLY A 771 -7.09 28.64 27.16
C GLY A 771 -7.95 28.53 28.43
N GLY A 772 -9.03 27.74 28.42
CA GLY A 772 -9.80 27.44 29.61
C GLY A 772 -10.52 28.67 30.19
N GLU A 773 -10.01 29.18 31.30
CA GLU A 773 -10.62 30.26 32.06
C GLU A 773 -10.10 31.67 31.68
N LEU A 774 -9.30 31.78 30.64
CA LEU A 774 -8.84 33.05 30.14
C LEU A 774 -10.04 33.93 29.72
N SER A 775 -10.10 35.15 30.23
CA SER A 775 -11.21 36.06 29.97
C SER A 775 -11.19 36.64 28.56
N GLU A 776 -10.02 36.85 28.01
CA GLU A 776 -9.78 37.51 26.72
C GLU A 776 -8.59 36.93 25.96
N LEU A 777 -8.36 37.45 24.75
CA LEU A 777 -7.20 37.10 23.91
C LEU A 777 -5.92 37.46 24.62
N GLN A 778 -5.07 36.47 24.85
CA GLN A 778 -3.72 36.68 25.45
C GLN A 778 -2.72 35.62 25.03
N ASP A 779 -1.44 35.96 25.17
CA ASP A 779 -0.33 35.09 24.94
C ASP A 779 -0.05 34.23 26.20
N VAL A 780 0.08 32.93 26.00
CA VAL A 780 0.37 31.95 27.07
C VAL A 780 1.54 31.06 26.67
N PRO A 781 2.32 30.53 27.64
CA PRO A 781 3.36 29.54 27.32
C PRO A 781 2.75 28.24 26.81
N GLU A 782 3.46 27.49 25.96
CA GLU A 782 3.08 26.18 25.45
C GLU A 782 2.77 25.21 26.60
N SER A 783 3.56 25.25 27.68
CA SER A 783 3.43 24.41 28.87
C SER A 783 2.04 24.46 29.52
N LEU A 784 1.36 25.63 29.51
CA LEU A 784 -0.01 25.75 30.04
C LEU A 784 -0.99 24.94 29.20
N VAL A 785 -0.92 25.01 27.87
CA VAL A 785 -1.82 24.29 26.96
C VAL A 785 -1.59 22.78 27.11
N LEU A 786 -0.34 22.33 27.22
CA LEU A 786 0.03 20.95 27.45
C LEU A 786 -0.51 20.42 28.81
N GLN A 787 -0.44 21.26 29.86
CA GLN A 787 -1.05 20.90 31.15
C GLN A 787 -2.57 20.71 31.02
N MET A 788 -3.25 21.62 30.32
CA MET A 788 -4.71 21.50 30.09
C MET A 788 -5.08 20.26 29.29
N GLU A 789 -4.27 19.84 28.33
CA GLU A 789 -4.46 18.55 27.62
C GLU A 789 -4.37 17.37 28.60
N ARG A 790 -3.32 17.33 29.46
CA ARG A 790 -3.15 16.26 30.45
C ARG A 790 -4.31 16.17 31.41
N ASP A 791 -4.73 17.31 31.99
CA ASP A 791 -5.84 17.35 32.93
C ASP A 791 -7.13 16.85 32.26
N ALA A 792 -7.39 17.29 31.05
CA ALA A 792 -8.61 16.92 30.32
C ALA A 792 -8.65 15.45 29.88
N ILE A 793 -7.52 14.82 29.49
CA ILE A 793 -7.52 13.38 29.17
C ILE A 793 -7.66 12.54 30.44
N LEU A 794 -7.05 12.91 31.55
CA LEU A 794 -7.20 12.20 32.81
C LEU A 794 -8.65 12.22 33.29
N GLU A 795 -9.35 13.37 33.18
CA GLU A 795 -10.80 13.42 33.44
C GLU A 795 -11.60 12.48 32.52
N CYS A 796 -11.19 12.34 31.23
CA CYS A 796 -11.83 11.38 30.33
C CYS A 796 -11.55 9.93 30.72
N MET A 797 -10.33 9.61 31.14
CA MET A 797 -9.92 8.24 31.55
C MET A 797 -10.74 7.72 32.73
N TRP A 798 -11.17 8.59 33.63
CA TRP A 798 -11.98 8.21 34.81
C TRP A 798 -13.49 8.23 34.56
N ASP A 799 -13.96 8.59 33.37
CA ASP A 799 -15.39 8.58 33.02
C ASP A 799 -15.84 7.18 32.55
N GLU A 800 -16.88 6.64 33.19
CA GLU A 800 -17.43 5.32 32.82
C GLU A 800 -17.91 5.23 31.37
N ARG A 801 -18.33 6.35 30.77
CA ARG A 801 -18.76 6.40 29.36
C ARG A 801 -17.58 6.17 28.40
N THR A 802 -16.41 6.66 28.77
CA THR A 802 -15.13 6.35 28.05
C THR A 802 -14.83 4.86 28.14
N HIS A 803 -14.94 4.24 29.35
CA HIS A 803 -14.69 2.82 29.49
C HIS A 803 -15.61 1.97 28.59
N LYS A 804 -16.89 2.33 28.47
CA LYS A 804 -17.85 1.67 27.57
C LYS A 804 -17.45 1.81 26.08
N LYS A 805 -16.97 2.99 25.67
CA LYS A 805 -16.49 3.21 24.30
C LYS A 805 -15.21 2.40 23.99
N MET A 806 -14.25 2.39 24.92
CA MET A 806 -13.02 1.62 24.77
C MET A 806 -13.30 0.12 24.64
N VAL A 807 -14.15 -0.44 25.51
CA VAL A 807 -14.55 -1.87 25.45
C VAL A 807 -15.21 -2.20 24.10
N LYS A 808 -16.09 -1.32 23.60
CA LYS A 808 -16.74 -1.53 22.30
C LYS A 808 -15.73 -1.59 21.14
N VAL A 809 -14.72 -0.75 21.16
CA VAL A 809 -13.67 -0.74 20.11
C VAL A 809 -12.78 -1.97 20.24
N LEU A 810 -12.37 -2.37 21.45
CA LEU A 810 -11.57 -3.57 21.69
C LEU A 810 -12.32 -4.87 21.37
N GLY A 811 -13.64 -4.90 21.54
CA GLY A 811 -14.48 -6.06 21.22
C GLY A 811 -14.89 -6.15 19.75
N ALA A 812 -14.66 -5.11 18.96
CA ALA A 812 -14.96 -5.07 17.51
C ALA A 812 -13.74 -5.36 16.64
N GLY A 813 -12.57 -5.58 17.25
CA GLY A 813 -11.28 -5.86 16.60
C GLY A 813 -10.95 -7.33 16.40
#